data_db70057eae905b93eeb373a06fee6664
#
_entry.id   db70057eae905b93eeb373a06fee6664
#
_cell.length_a   1.000
_cell.length_b   1.000
_cell.length_c   1.000
_cell.angle_alpha   90.00
_cell.angle_beta   90.00
_cell.angle_gamma   90.00
#
_symmetry.space_group_name_H-M   'P 1'
#
loop_
_entity.id
_entity.type
_entity.pdbx_description
1 polymer ?
#
loop_
_entity_poly.entity_id
_entity_poly.type
_entity_poly.pdbx_seq_one_letter_code
_entity_poly.pdbx_strand_id
1 'polypeptide(L)'
;MDFFAERSADTAVAVPAGEEPDFHPPRNLPLLPTKAAAQTEESQVFWEQAHQFFQTKGSLFFDNEESGVLEQTPVSVDSVLLAPYENMKAVSYDYPLWIAEKSENIPDGLFMPVAELLHGALKTFAPEKNQAKTLRDNIPRLEMYFRDVMSVSGQPEKFEQILASALEKTRIKLALTGEESKAFEADLKKLSSHLPVSGTVVGFSGDAVFYVLAALLKANHSSAQTTVNEEIKQLTSSLKELLLVEKSNLPDERKPERLQQSLGFSSKLINPNSLAEVLPESASVSMSPERMQRIQKTLEIISDPENRFWTKDALLLVHESNYKRSGFSWEDCFPDSSVSSYKDGSAAETAAEIFEKQMEIASKIIAAIRIAKMEIDDHYRTEIHDQFFQNFNWKRMGQEELSLVPPVILLEEESSLKDNPQVLSRLLLSAKPINVIVLKNSPLQNNTEIFSSLNPEDDQAFGFRQELGLLAVSHRKAFVSQASVSHLEHLIQSLSTGIKTGLPSFFNVLAPTTTADQADQTFLVAGAAVESREFPLFSYDPNRGLEWGSRFLVSANPQPEQEWPIYELDVCSEDGTESSLSLAFTPADFMVLSADAKNYYLDVPAQFWSEDSLLPLAEYLRLPLKDTHDKLPFLWTIDEQRVLHRILPNIMLTEICRERLDAWSFVQDFGGSNNYHAKLAAEQARAEAELETEKKIAELEVKHQAELEQVRQQTAGEAMERLTAVLMDLDPLSVLPSGKAVKAAKPEELTPMKSAEQNLAQLVEDTEEDEEVADEEISEEAWLETFRCTTCNECTEMSPAVFDYNEDKQAFIKDINAGTFKELVLAAEECPAKCIHPGQPFNPDEAGLEDLIKRAAVFN
;
A
#
# COMPACT_ATOMS: atom_id res chain seq x y z
N MET A 1 -6.61 -3.24 1.25
CA MET A 1 -7.91 -2.97 1.93
C MET A 1 -8.87 -2.44 0.90
N ASP A 2 -10.00 -3.10 0.70
CA ASP A 2 -10.99 -2.73 -0.32
C ASP A 2 -11.68 -1.42 0.05
N PHE A 3 -11.73 -0.46 -0.87
CA PHE A 3 -12.28 0.87 -0.63
C PHE A 3 -13.72 0.84 -0.07
N PHE A 4 -14.55 -0.10 -0.52
CA PHE A 4 -15.91 -0.29 -0.05
C PHE A 4 -16.06 -1.37 1.04
N ALA A 5 -15.31 -2.45 1.00
CA ALA A 5 -15.48 -3.58 1.92
C ALA A 5 -15.16 -3.25 3.37
N GLU A 6 -14.05 -2.59 3.67
CA GLU A 6 -13.73 -2.19 5.04
C GLU A 6 -14.62 -1.09 5.61
N ARG A 7 -15.17 -0.23 4.73
CA ARG A 7 -16.03 0.87 5.16
C ARG A 7 -17.47 0.45 5.40
N SER A 8 -17.91 -0.64 4.77
CA SER A 8 -19.25 -1.20 5.01
C SER A 8 -19.33 -2.00 6.30
N ALA A 9 -18.23 -2.61 6.76
CA ALA A 9 -18.24 -3.38 8.01
C ALA A 9 -18.36 -2.50 9.27
N ASP A 10 -17.79 -1.28 9.25
CA ASP A 10 -17.86 -0.34 10.39
C ASP A 10 -19.15 0.49 10.44
N THR A 11 -19.96 0.51 9.38
CA THR A 11 -21.23 1.26 9.33
C THR A 11 -22.40 0.51 9.94
N ALA A 12 -22.21 -0.73 10.37
CA ALA A 12 -23.18 -1.38 11.25
C ALA A 12 -23.19 -0.62 12.58
N VAL A 13 -24.07 0.37 12.71
CA VAL A 13 -24.41 1.01 13.97
C VAL A 13 -24.67 -0.13 14.94
N ALA A 14 -23.74 -0.35 15.88
CA ALA A 14 -23.94 -1.29 16.95
C ALA A 14 -25.15 -0.84 17.77
N VAL A 15 -26.30 -1.41 17.46
CA VAL A 15 -27.47 -1.37 18.32
C VAL A 15 -27.05 -2.09 19.61
N PRO A 16 -27.20 -1.48 20.79
CA PRO A 16 -26.76 -2.08 22.04
C PRO A 16 -27.44 -3.43 22.22
N ALA A 17 -26.62 -4.47 22.42
CA ALA A 17 -27.12 -5.79 22.84
C ALA A 17 -27.65 -5.74 24.27
N GLY A 18 -28.90 -5.40 24.36
CA GLY A 18 -29.72 -5.76 25.50
C GLY A 18 -30.44 -7.05 25.15
N GLU A 19 -30.36 -8.04 26.00
CA GLU A 19 -31.15 -9.26 25.90
C GLU A 19 -32.63 -8.92 25.92
N GLU A 20 -33.25 -8.82 24.74
CA GLU A 20 -34.69 -8.89 24.52
C GLU A 20 -34.95 -9.50 23.13
N PRO A 21 -36.14 -10.10 22.90
CA PRO A 21 -36.35 -11.08 21.86
C PRO A 21 -36.14 -10.50 20.46
N ASP A 22 -35.61 -11.33 19.58
CA ASP A 22 -35.31 -11.14 18.15
C ASP A 22 -36.30 -10.21 17.41
N PHE A 23 -36.15 -8.91 17.58
CA PHE A 23 -36.67 -7.92 16.66
C PHE A 23 -35.48 -7.28 15.95
N HIS A 24 -34.94 -7.99 14.99
CA HIS A 24 -34.16 -7.33 13.95
C HIS A 24 -35.15 -6.38 13.25
N PRO A 25 -34.88 -5.05 13.20
CA PRO A 25 -35.61 -4.22 12.27
C PRO A 25 -35.42 -4.85 10.91
N PRO A 26 -36.45 -4.95 10.05
CA PRO A 26 -36.30 -5.52 8.74
C PRO A 26 -35.11 -4.84 8.08
N ARG A 27 -34.06 -5.60 7.70
CA ARG A 27 -32.96 -5.09 6.90
C ARG A 27 -33.65 -4.43 5.71
N ASN A 28 -33.36 -3.15 5.48
CA ASN A 28 -33.97 -2.41 4.39
C ASN A 28 -33.30 -2.84 3.08
N LEU A 29 -33.44 -4.10 2.74
CA LEU A 29 -32.82 -4.72 1.58
C LEU A 29 -33.40 -4.11 0.30
N PRO A 30 -32.61 -3.96 -0.77
CA PRO A 30 -33.09 -3.62 -2.09
C PRO A 30 -34.13 -4.60 -2.59
N LEU A 31 -35.16 -4.11 -3.25
CA LEU A 31 -36.26 -4.93 -3.78
C LEU A 31 -35.90 -5.39 -5.21
N LEU A 32 -35.90 -6.71 -5.41
CA LEU A 32 -35.76 -7.33 -6.72
C LEU A 32 -37.17 -7.53 -7.32
N PRO A 33 -37.52 -6.81 -8.43
CA PRO A 33 -38.83 -6.96 -9.07
C PRO A 33 -39.06 -8.35 -9.63
N THR A 34 -40.29 -8.85 -9.56
CA THR A 34 -40.69 -10.10 -10.20
C THR A 34 -40.84 -9.93 -11.70
N LYS A 35 -40.38 -10.94 -12.45
CA LYS A 35 -40.50 -10.99 -13.91
C LYS A 35 -41.97 -11.09 -14.29
N ALA A 36 -42.60 -10.04 -14.82
CA ALA A 36 -43.89 -10.11 -15.42
C ALA A 36 -43.80 -10.63 -16.88
N ALA A 37 -44.68 -11.51 -17.31
CA ALA A 37 -44.63 -12.00 -18.69
C ALA A 37 -45.16 -10.92 -19.67
N ALA A 38 -44.26 -10.38 -20.50
CA ALA A 38 -44.64 -9.49 -21.60
C ALA A 38 -45.38 -10.20 -22.73
N GLN A 39 -46.21 -9.47 -23.47
CA GLN A 39 -46.81 -9.99 -24.71
C GLN A 39 -45.70 -10.16 -25.77
N THR A 40 -45.78 -11.23 -26.55
CA THR A 40 -44.71 -11.64 -27.48
C THR A 40 -44.36 -10.57 -28.53
N GLU A 41 -45.34 -9.81 -29.01
CA GLU A 41 -45.16 -8.76 -30.02
C GLU A 41 -44.44 -7.54 -29.39
N GLU A 42 -44.83 -7.11 -28.20
CA GLU A 42 -44.18 -5.98 -27.47
C GLU A 42 -42.72 -6.30 -27.11
N SER A 43 -42.48 -7.57 -26.74
CA SER A 43 -41.13 -8.04 -26.43
C SER A 43 -40.21 -7.96 -27.65
N GLN A 44 -40.70 -8.38 -28.83
CA GLN A 44 -39.90 -8.33 -30.06
C GLN A 44 -39.55 -6.90 -30.47
N VAL A 45 -40.49 -5.97 -30.38
CA VAL A 45 -40.25 -4.55 -30.71
C VAL A 45 -39.25 -3.92 -29.73
N PHE A 46 -39.39 -4.22 -28.44
CA PHE A 46 -38.44 -3.76 -27.43
C PHE A 46 -37.02 -4.23 -27.73
N TRP A 47 -36.82 -5.49 -28.02
CA TRP A 47 -35.50 -6.07 -28.29
C TRP A 47 -34.87 -5.52 -29.57
N GLU A 48 -35.64 -5.28 -30.63
CA GLU A 48 -35.15 -4.64 -31.85
C GLU A 48 -34.65 -3.21 -31.55
N GLN A 49 -35.38 -2.46 -30.74
CA GLN A 49 -35.00 -1.10 -30.32
C GLN A 49 -33.82 -1.12 -29.36
N ALA A 50 -33.72 -2.07 -28.43
CA ALA A 50 -32.61 -2.22 -27.52
C ALA A 50 -31.28 -2.54 -28.25
N HIS A 51 -31.33 -3.44 -29.25
CA HIS A 51 -30.19 -3.71 -30.13
C HIS A 51 -29.78 -2.48 -30.96
N GLN A 52 -30.75 -1.74 -31.47
CA GLN A 52 -30.48 -0.49 -32.16
C GLN A 52 -29.83 0.55 -31.26
N PHE A 53 -30.36 0.74 -30.05
CA PHE A 53 -29.75 1.61 -29.04
C PHE A 53 -28.31 1.20 -28.70
N PHE A 54 -28.07 -0.10 -28.47
CA PHE A 54 -26.74 -0.62 -28.16
C PHE A 54 -25.70 -0.26 -29.22
N GLN A 55 -26.10 -0.27 -30.50
CA GLN A 55 -25.21 0.06 -31.61
C GLN A 55 -25.00 1.59 -31.83
N THR A 56 -25.77 2.45 -31.14
CA THR A 56 -25.61 3.88 -31.28
C THR A 56 -24.33 4.40 -30.59
N LYS A 57 -23.64 5.28 -31.27
CA LYS A 57 -22.40 5.90 -30.78
C LYS A 57 -22.63 7.20 -29.99
N GLY A 58 -23.84 7.50 -29.55
CA GLY A 58 -24.09 8.73 -28.81
C GLY A 58 -25.58 9.15 -28.72
N SER A 59 -25.83 10.32 -28.19
CA SER A 59 -27.16 10.90 -27.91
C SER A 59 -28.06 11.17 -29.15
N LEU A 60 -27.62 10.90 -30.36
CA LEU A 60 -28.33 11.13 -31.60
C LEU A 60 -29.64 10.33 -31.79
N PHE A 61 -29.90 9.39 -30.87
CA PHE A 61 -31.14 8.60 -30.88
C PHE A 61 -32.38 9.44 -30.54
N PHE A 62 -32.20 10.63 -29.99
CA PHE A 62 -33.27 11.39 -29.34
C PHE A 62 -33.92 12.49 -30.19
N ASP A 63 -33.42 12.74 -31.39
CA ASP A 63 -33.96 13.79 -32.27
C ASP A 63 -35.16 13.36 -33.17
N ASN A 64 -35.54 12.07 -33.08
CA ASN A 64 -36.67 11.58 -33.88
C ASN A 64 -37.94 11.40 -33.03
N GLU A 65 -38.78 12.43 -32.98
CA GLU A 65 -40.11 12.43 -32.32
C GLU A 65 -41.11 11.36 -32.86
N GLU A 66 -40.73 10.49 -33.78
CA GLU A 66 -41.65 9.52 -34.44
C GLU A 66 -41.60 8.10 -33.90
N SER A 67 -40.74 7.71 -32.97
CA SER A 67 -40.69 6.36 -32.41
C SER A 67 -41.38 6.25 -31.05
N GLY A 68 -42.68 6.13 -31.05
CA GLY A 68 -43.58 6.23 -29.93
C GLY A 68 -43.68 5.01 -28.97
N VAL A 69 -42.63 4.33 -28.60
CA VAL A 69 -42.71 3.23 -27.62
C VAL A 69 -41.71 3.32 -26.47
N LEU A 70 -40.65 4.10 -26.58
CA LEU A 70 -39.74 4.33 -25.47
C LEU A 70 -39.94 5.77 -24.97
N GLU A 71 -40.76 5.95 -23.94
CA GLU A 71 -40.72 7.20 -23.16
C GLU A 71 -39.37 7.24 -22.46
N GLN A 72 -38.51 8.13 -22.96
CA GLN A 72 -37.22 8.38 -22.34
C GLN A 72 -37.42 9.22 -21.10
N THR A 73 -37.70 8.58 -20.00
CA THR A 73 -37.46 9.18 -18.70
C THR A 73 -35.95 9.15 -18.47
N PRO A 74 -35.29 10.29 -18.20
CA PRO A 74 -33.91 10.26 -17.79
C PRO A 74 -33.83 9.31 -16.58
N VAL A 75 -33.01 8.25 -16.71
CA VAL A 75 -32.88 7.24 -15.68
C VAL A 75 -32.36 7.92 -14.41
N SER A 76 -33.27 8.18 -13.46
CA SER A 76 -32.90 8.70 -12.13
C SER A 76 -32.57 7.51 -11.25
N VAL A 77 -31.44 6.88 -11.52
CA VAL A 77 -30.95 5.73 -10.76
C VAL A 77 -29.49 5.95 -10.41
N ASP A 78 -29.08 5.38 -9.29
CA ASP A 78 -27.71 5.38 -8.84
C ASP A 78 -27.09 4.00 -9.01
N SER A 79 -25.76 3.93 -9.05
CA SER A 79 -25.08 2.63 -9.02
C SER A 79 -25.41 1.91 -7.72
N VAL A 80 -25.85 0.68 -7.82
CA VAL A 80 -26.26 -0.16 -6.69
C VAL A 80 -25.19 -0.28 -5.61
N LEU A 81 -23.92 -0.36 -6.02
CA LEU A 81 -22.79 -0.50 -5.10
C LEU A 81 -22.43 0.82 -4.40
N LEU A 82 -22.88 1.96 -4.93
CA LEU A 82 -22.62 3.28 -4.35
C LEU A 82 -23.76 3.81 -3.49
N ALA A 83 -24.97 3.27 -3.65
CA ALA A 83 -26.16 3.69 -2.90
C ALA A 83 -25.99 3.63 -1.35
N PRO A 84 -25.27 2.66 -0.74
CA PRO A 84 -25.02 2.68 0.70
C PRO A 84 -24.25 3.90 1.19
N TYR A 85 -23.53 4.58 0.31
CA TYR A 85 -22.67 5.74 0.60
C TYR A 85 -23.32 7.09 0.32
N GLU A 86 -24.61 7.16 0.05
CA GLU A 86 -25.34 8.43 -0.15
C GLU A 86 -25.16 9.39 1.04
N ASN A 87 -25.07 8.86 2.26
CA ASN A 87 -24.80 9.64 3.45
C ASN A 87 -23.35 9.43 3.92
N MET A 88 -22.39 10.00 3.18
CA MET A 88 -20.96 9.93 3.52
C MET A 88 -20.64 10.48 4.91
N LYS A 89 -21.48 11.35 5.47
CA LYS A 89 -21.28 11.87 6.84
C LYS A 89 -21.37 10.80 7.93
N ALA A 90 -22.06 9.70 7.63
CA ALA A 90 -22.18 8.55 8.55
C ALA A 90 -21.06 7.52 8.38
N VAL A 91 -20.24 7.64 7.33
CA VAL A 91 -19.15 6.71 6.99
C VAL A 91 -17.85 7.22 7.57
N SER A 92 -17.08 6.36 8.26
CA SER A 92 -15.71 6.66 8.66
C SER A 92 -14.77 6.50 7.47
N TYR A 93 -13.89 7.47 7.22
CA TYR A 93 -12.90 7.45 6.14
C TYR A 93 -11.64 8.22 6.56
N ASP A 94 -10.56 8.15 5.76
CA ASP A 94 -9.23 8.67 6.10
C ASP A 94 -9.16 10.17 6.37
N TYR A 95 -10.25 10.90 6.11
CA TYR A 95 -10.34 12.34 6.33
C TYR A 95 -11.42 12.68 7.37
N PRO A 96 -11.24 13.78 8.13
CA PRO A 96 -10.07 14.68 8.14
C PRO A 96 -8.78 14.01 8.59
N LEU A 97 -7.66 14.43 8.00
CA LEU A 97 -6.33 13.94 8.30
C LEU A 97 -5.65 14.81 9.33
N TRP A 98 -5.19 14.22 10.42
CA TRP A 98 -4.29 14.89 11.34
C TRP A 98 -2.85 14.73 10.90
N ILE A 99 -2.08 15.83 10.95
CA ILE A 99 -0.66 15.89 10.60
C ILE A 99 0.10 16.38 11.84
N ALA A 100 1.07 15.58 12.30
CA ALA A 100 1.92 15.94 13.44
C ALA A 100 2.88 17.10 13.10
N GLU A 101 3.15 17.96 14.07
CA GLU A 101 4.18 18.98 13.88
C GLU A 101 5.59 18.39 13.87
N LYS A 102 5.81 17.30 14.60
CA LYS A 102 7.07 16.55 14.66
C LYS A 102 6.75 15.07 14.86
N SER A 103 7.47 14.21 14.18
CA SER A 103 7.44 12.77 14.38
C SER A 103 8.84 12.18 14.27
N GLU A 104 9.17 11.20 15.10
CA GLU A 104 10.42 10.42 15.00
C GLU A 104 10.30 9.33 13.94
N ASN A 105 9.08 8.85 13.69
CA ASN A 105 8.78 7.82 12.69
C ASN A 105 8.15 8.47 11.46
N ILE A 106 8.84 8.44 10.31
CA ILE A 106 8.40 9.02 9.04
C ILE A 106 8.33 7.89 8.00
N PRO A 107 7.17 7.68 7.33
CA PRO A 107 5.91 8.45 7.42
C PRO A 107 5.03 8.08 8.62
N ASP A 108 5.25 6.92 9.24
CA ASP A 108 4.43 6.41 10.34
C ASP A 108 4.45 7.38 11.55
N GLY A 109 3.28 7.66 12.09
CA GLY A 109 3.13 8.62 13.19
C GLY A 109 3.18 10.10 12.79
N LEU A 110 3.44 10.43 11.52
CA LEU A 110 3.31 11.81 11.02
C LEU A 110 1.88 12.12 10.57
N PHE A 111 1.18 11.11 10.06
CA PHE A 111 -0.17 11.21 9.52
C PHE A 111 -1.08 10.22 10.22
N MET A 112 -2.29 10.65 10.55
CA MET A 112 -3.31 9.76 11.10
C MET A 112 -4.71 10.31 10.82
N PRO A 113 -5.67 9.50 10.37
CA PRO A 113 -7.07 9.89 10.31
C PRO A 113 -7.59 10.32 11.69
N VAL A 114 -8.37 11.42 11.75
CA VAL A 114 -8.93 11.89 13.03
C VAL A 114 -9.82 10.83 13.66
N ALA A 115 -10.54 10.05 12.85
CA ALA A 115 -11.33 8.92 13.32
C ALA A 115 -10.48 7.90 14.10
N GLU A 116 -9.34 7.51 13.52
CA GLU A 116 -8.41 6.56 14.14
C GLU A 116 -7.78 7.13 15.42
N LEU A 117 -7.41 8.40 15.43
CA LEU A 117 -6.94 9.09 16.65
C LEU A 117 -7.95 9.02 17.78
N LEU A 118 -9.22 9.31 17.50
CA LEU A 118 -10.28 9.32 18.51
C LEU A 118 -10.56 7.90 19.04
N HIS A 119 -10.64 6.91 18.15
CA HIS A 119 -10.84 5.52 18.51
C HIS A 119 -9.65 4.93 19.26
N GLY A 120 -8.42 5.21 18.81
CA GLY A 120 -7.19 4.78 19.47
C GLY A 120 -7.05 5.33 20.90
N ALA A 121 -7.31 6.63 21.07
CA ALA A 121 -7.32 7.25 22.39
C ALA A 121 -8.38 6.61 23.30
N LEU A 122 -9.61 6.39 22.78
CA LEU A 122 -10.67 5.72 23.53
C LEU A 122 -10.28 4.29 23.92
N LYS A 123 -9.73 3.50 23.03
CA LYS A 123 -9.28 2.13 23.30
C LYS A 123 -8.20 2.07 24.37
N THR A 124 -7.33 3.09 24.43
CA THR A 124 -6.24 3.16 25.41
C THR A 124 -6.73 3.35 26.84
N PHE A 125 -7.68 4.25 27.09
CA PHE A 125 -8.15 4.49 28.47
C PHE A 125 -9.44 3.76 28.83
N ALA A 126 -10.18 3.24 27.87
CA ALA A 126 -11.44 2.52 28.04
C ALA A 126 -11.49 1.28 27.12
N PRO A 127 -10.66 0.25 27.36
CA PRO A 127 -10.56 -0.92 26.48
C PRO A 127 -11.85 -1.77 26.49
N GLU A 128 -12.59 -1.80 27.58
CA GLU A 128 -13.80 -2.61 27.70
C GLU A 128 -15.03 -1.89 27.11
N LYS A 129 -15.91 -2.63 26.41
CA LYS A 129 -17.13 -2.09 25.79
C LYS A 129 -18.05 -1.33 26.75
N ASN A 130 -18.05 -1.68 28.03
CA ASN A 130 -18.89 -1.06 29.06
C ASN A 130 -18.31 0.22 29.66
N GLN A 131 -17.01 0.50 29.40
CA GLN A 131 -16.33 1.70 29.89
C GLN A 131 -16.60 2.89 28.96
N ALA A 132 -16.79 4.06 29.54
CA ALA A 132 -17.06 5.31 28.83
C ALA A 132 -18.16 5.18 27.76
N LYS A 133 -19.22 4.39 28.01
CA LYS A 133 -20.26 4.03 27.04
C LYS A 133 -20.83 5.26 26.32
N THR A 134 -21.24 6.28 27.08
CA THR A 134 -21.82 7.51 26.52
C THR A 134 -20.85 8.23 25.58
N LEU A 135 -19.55 8.22 25.88
CA LEU A 135 -18.54 8.80 25.02
C LEU A 135 -18.35 7.93 23.75
N ARG A 136 -18.24 6.62 23.92
CA ARG A 136 -18.10 5.66 22.82
C ARG A 136 -19.23 5.81 21.80
N ASP A 137 -20.46 5.86 22.26
CA ASP A 137 -21.65 6.02 21.40
C ASP A 137 -21.71 7.40 20.70
N ASN A 138 -20.88 8.35 21.12
CA ASN A 138 -20.82 9.70 20.55
C ASN A 138 -19.49 10.03 19.84
N ILE A 139 -18.55 9.11 19.71
CA ILE A 139 -17.34 9.28 18.89
C ILE A 139 -17.70 9.63 17.42
N PRO A 140 -18.62 8.94 16.74
CA PRO A 140 -18.99 9.32 15.37
C PRO A 140 -19.50 10.75 15.25
N ARG A 141 -20.13 11.26 16.31
CA ARG A 141 -20.58 12.66 16.37
C ARG A 141 -19.42 13.64 16.51
N LEU A 142 -18.38 13.29 17.26
CA LEU A 142 -17.16 14.08 17.31
C LEU A 142 -16.48 14.14 15.94
N GLU A 143 -16.35 13.01 15.27
CA GLU A 143 -15.82 12.92 13.90
C GLU A 143 -16.61 13.81 12.94
N MET A 144 -17.93 13.74 12.99
CA MET A 144 -18.80 14.59 12.17
C MET A 144 -18.55 16.09 12.42
N TYR A 145 -18.28 16.52 13.65
CA TYR A 145 -17.93 17.92 13.92
C TYR A 145 -16.59 18.34 13.29
N PHE A 146 -15.62 17.47 13.29
CA PHE A 146 -14.37 17.74 12.57
C PHE A 146 -14.62 17.91 11.07
N ARG A 147 -15.42 17.05 10.46
CA ARG A 147 -15.80 17.14 9.05
C ARG A 147 -16.56 18.42 8.74
N ASP A 148 -17.54 18.76 9.56
CA ASP A 148 -18.35 19.99 9.39
C ASP A 148 -17.46 21.24 9.46
N VAL A 149 -16.48 21.29 10.35
CA VAL A 149 -15.54 22.43 10.44
C VAL A 149 -14.68 22.48 9.17
N MET A 150 -14.11 21.34 8.75
CA MET A 150 -13.26 21.29 7.58
C MET A 150 -14.02 21.59 6.28
N SER A 151 -15.29 21.19 6.18
CA SER A 151 -16.15 21.51 5.03
C SER A 151 -16.51 22.98 4.93
N VAL A 152 -16.51 23.70 6.05
CA VAL A 152 -16.79 25.15 6.07
C VAL A 152 -15.52 25.98 5.85
N SER A 153 -14.41 25.60 6.50
CA SER A 153 -13.17 26.39 6.40
C SER A 153 -12.47 26.19 5.05
N GLY A 154 -12.51 24.98 4.52
CA GLY A 154 -11.77 24.60 3.30
C GLY A 154 -10.25 24.77 3.41
N GLN A 155 -9.73 25.10 4.60
CA GLN A 155 -8.32 25.37 4.88
C GLN A 155 -7.84 24.51 6.06
N PRO A 156 -6.55 24.22 6.16
CA PRO A 156 -6.00 23.52 7.33
C PRO A 156 -6.25 24.29 8.63
N GLU A 157 -6.64 23.55 9.66
CA GLU A 157 -6.96 24.12 10.96
C GLU A 157 -6.13 23.45 12.06
N LYS A 158 -5.92 24.13 13.18
CA LYS A 158 -5.21 23.57 14.32
C LYS A 158 -6.07 22.57 15.06
N PHE A 159 -5.52 21.38 15.29
CA PHE A 159 -6.21 20.26 15.93
C PHE A 159 -6.79 20.64 17.30
N GLU A 160 -6.02 21.34 18.15
CA GLU A 160 -6.44 21.75 19.48
C GLU A 160 -7.69 22.64 19.48
N GLN A 161 -7.83 23.51 18.46
CA GLN A 161 -8.96 24.45 18.35
C GLN A 161 -10.23 23.73 17.93
N ILE A 162 -10.12 22.83 16.93
CA ILE A 162 -11.25 22.04 16.48
C ILE A 162 -11.70 21.09 17.59
N LEU A 163 -10.76 20.40 18.25
CA LEU A 163 -11.05 19.47 19.34
C LEU A 163 -11.80 20.19 20.48
N ALA A 164 -11.30 21.33 20.93
CA ALA A 164 -11.97 22.10 22.00
C ALA A 164 -13.41 22.49 21.60
N SER A 165 -13.62 22.95 20.36
CA SER A 165 -14.93 23.30 19.83
C SER A 165 -15.85 22.07 19.70
N ALA A 166 -15.34 20.94 19.22
CA ALA A 166 -16.08 19.70 19.04
C ALA A 166 -16.54 19.11 20.38
N LEU A 167 -15.65 19.09 21.38
CA LEU A 167 -15.95 18.63 22.74
C LEU A 167 -17.04 19.49 23.39
N GLU A 168 -16.94 20.82 23.26
CA GLU A 168 -17.94 21.74 23.80
C GLU A 168 -19.29 21.60 23.11
N LYS A 169 -19.32 21.51 21.77
CA LYS A 169 -20.58 21.29 21.03
C LYS A 169 -21.22 19.95 21.38
N THR A 170 -20.46 18.90 21.58
CA THR A 170 -20.95 17.58 21.99
C THR A 170 -21.56 17.66 23.37
N ARG A 171 -20.90 18.35 24.32
CA ARG A 171 -21.39 18.58 25.65
C ARG A 171 -22.74 19.31 25.66
N ILE A 172 -22.85 20.38 24.90
CA ILE A 172 -24.10 21.18 24.81
C ILE A 172 -25.21 20.35 24.17
N LYS A 173 -24.94 19.59 23.13
CA LYS A 173 -25.95 18.82 22.38
C LYS A 173 -26.52 17.66 23.19
N LEU A 174 -25.68 17.00 24.00
CA LEU A 174 -26.12 15.88 24.84
C LEU A 174 -26.95 16.36 26.07
N ALA A 175 -26.71 17.60 26.52
CA ALA A 175 -27.44 18.24 27.63
C ALA A 175 -27.65 17.31 28.85
N LEU A 176 -26.65 16.46 29.16
CA LEU A 176 -26.70 15.51 30.28
C LEU A 176 -26.78 16.26 31.62
N THR A 177 -27.47 15.68 32.60
CA THR A 177 -27.65 16.27 33.93
C THR A 177 -27.20 15.32 35.03
N GLY A 178 -26.87 15.88 36.21
CA GLY A 178 -26.53 15.08 37.39
C GLY A 178 -25.21 14.32 37.31
N GLU A 179 -25.23 13.07 37.74
CA GLU A 179 -24.04 12.20 37.79
C GLU A 179 -23.54 11.79 36.43
N GLU A 180 -24.44 11.60 35.45
CA GLU A 180 -24.07 11.25 34.07
C GLU A 180 -23.27 12.36 33.41
N SER A 181 -23.62 13.62 33.63
CA SER A 181 -22.86 14.78 33.14
C SER A 181 -21.44 14.78 33.70
N LYS A 182 -21.27 14.52 35.01
CA LYS A 182 -19.93 14.49 35.62
C LYS A 182 -19.07 13.33 35.12
N ALA A 183 -19.67 12.16 34.94
CA ALA A 183 -18.98 11.00 34.39
C ALA A 183 -18.53 11.28 32.96
N PHE A 184 -19.41 11.81 32.11
CA PHE A 184 -19.10 12.19 30.73
C PHE A 184 -18.00 13.25 30.64
N GLU A 185 -18.06 14.32 31.50
CA GLU A 185 -17.00 15.33 31.56
C GLU A 185 -15.61 14.74 31.97
N ALA A 186 -15.64 13.76 32.89
CA ALA A 186 -14.43 13.06 33.28
C ALA A 186 -13.85 12.23 32.13
N ASP A 187 -14.70 11.57 31.35
CA ASP A 187 -14.29 10.79 30.18
C ASP A 187 -13.80 11.69 29.04
N LEU A 188 -14.45 12.84 28.79
CA LEU A 188 -13.94 13.85 27.83
C LEU A 188 -12.53 14.37 28.21
N LYS A 189 -12.30 14.59 29.51
CA LYS A 189 -10.95 14.99 29.99
C LYS A 189 -9.91 13.88 29.78
N LYS A 190 -10.27 12.62 30.02
CA LYS A 190 -9.40 11.48 29.74
C LYS A 190 -9.11 11.39 28.25
N LEU A 191 -10.13 11.44 27.39
CA LEU A 191 -9.95 11.47 25.94
C LEU A 191 -8.96 12.55 25.54
N SER A 192 -9.18 13.79 25.98
CA SER A 192 -8.33 14.92 25.69
C SER A 192 -6.87 14.74 26.16
N SER A 193 -6.65 14.02 27.27
CA SER A 193 -5.28 13.74 27.78
C SER A 193 -4.55 12.64 27.02
N HIS A 194 -5.24 11.81 26.24
CA HIS A 194 -4.65 10.76 25.40
C HIS A 194 -4.54 11.16 23.93
N LEU A 195 -5.06 12.32 23.57
CA LEU A 195 -4.95 12.88 22.22
C LEU A 195 -3.71 13.78 22.10
N PRO A 196 -3.17 13.96 20.89
CA PRO A 196 -2.07 14.90 20.64
C PRO A 196 -2.43 16.33 21.09
N VAL A 197 -1.44 17.04 21.63
CA VAL A 197 -1.62 18.43 22.07
C VAL A 197 -1.57 19.40 20.89
N SER A 198 -0.78 19.09 19.85
CA SER A 198 -0.58 19.93 18.66
C SER A 198 -0.74 19.12 17.37
N GLY A 199 -0.88 19.84 16.29
CA GLY A 199 -1.00 19.25 14.95
C GLY A 199 -1.94 20.08 14.07
N THR A 200 -1.93 19.78 12.79
CA THR A 200 -2.77 20.41 11.78
C THR A 200 -3.77 19.41 11.25
N VAL A 201 -5.02 19.81 11.09
CA VAL A 201 -6.06 18.98 10.49
C VAL A 201 -6.32 19.46 9.08
N VAL A 202 -6.37 18.53 8.14
CA VAL A 202 -6.62 18.78 6.71
C VAL A 202 -7.86 18.00 6.29
N GLY A 203 -8.82 18.71 5.68
CA GLY A 203 -10.01 18.09 5.09
C GLY A 203 -9.70 17.43 3.74
N PHE A 204 -10.64 16.62 3.24
CA PHE A 204 -10.52 16.07 1.90
C PHE A 204 -10.58 17.18 0.85
N SER A 205 -9.56 17.27 0.04
CA SER A 205 -9.50 18.16 -1.12
C SER A 205 -8.39 17.73 -2.07
N GLY A 206 -8.40 18.17 -3.31
CA GLY A 206 -7.27 17.99 -4.23
C GLY A 206 -5.97 18.64 -3.71
N ASP A 207 -6.08 19.64 -2.83
CA ASP A 207 -4.92 20.31 -2.23
C ASP A 207 -4.30 19.50 -1.07
N ALA A 208 -4.99 18.45 -0.59
CA ALA A 208 -4.48 17.58 0.48
C ALA A 208 -3.10 16.99 0.13
N VAL A 209 -2.85 16.70 -1.15
CA VAL A 209 -1.55 16.23 -1.63
C VAL A 209 -0.41 17.19 -1.28
N PHE A 210 -0.64 18.50 -1.33
CA PHE A 210 0.38 19.50 -1.03
C PHE A 210 0.69 19.58 0.45
N TYR A 211 -0.32 19.45 1.32
CA TYR A 211 -0.11 19.42 2.77
C TYR A 211 0.63 18.16 3.22
N VAL A 212 0.30 17.01 2.63
CA VAL A 212 1.04 15.76 2.84
C VAL A 212 2.49 15.91 2.37
N LEU A 213 2.70 16.44 1.16
CA LEU A 213 4.03 16.69 0.61
C LEU A 213 4.84 17.63 1.50
N ALA A 214 4.27 18.76 1.92
CA ALA A 214 4.94 19.74 2.78
C ALA A 214 5.36 19.13 4.13
N ALA A 215 4.48 18.33 4.74
CA ALA A 215 4.79 17.65 5.99
C ALA A 215 5.92 16.63 5.84
N LEU A 216 5.93 15.82 4.77
CA LEU A 216 6.99 14.87 4.46
C LEU A 216 8.34 15.58 4.23
N LEU A 217 8.34 16.65 3.45
CA LEU A 217 9.55 17.45 3.16
C LEU A 217 10.13 18.03 4.43
N LYS A 218 9.30 18.68 5.23
CA LYS A 218 9.70 19.26 6.51
C LYS A 218 10.26 18.21 7.48
N ALA A 219 9.57 17.08 7.62
CA ALA A 219 9.99 16.03 8.53
C ALA A 219 11.33 15.39 8.10
N ASN A 220 11.49 15.08 6.81
CA ASN A 220 12.73 14.53 6.28
C ASN A 220 13.90 15.50 6.41
N HIS A 221 13.65 16.78 6.15
CA HIS A 221 14.72 17.80 6.10
C HIS A 221 15.16 18.26 7.49
N SER A 222 14.24 18.41 8.44
CA SER A 222 14.56 18.92 9.78
C SER A 222 15.57 18.06 10.54
N SER A 223 15.47 16.73 10.42
CA SER A 223 16.42 15.78 11.01
C SER A 223 17.80 15.91 10.37
N ALA A 224 17.86 15.88 9.04
CA ALA A 224 19.10 16.02 8.27
C ALA A 224 19.79 17.37 8.54
N GLN A 225 19.03 18.46 8.56
CA GLN A 225 19.54 19.81 8.85
C GLN A 225 20.20 19.92 10.22
N THR A 226 19.60 19.33 11.25
CA THR A 226 20.14 19.34 12.61
C THR A 226 21.50 18.65 12.65
N THR A 227 21.60 17.45 12.09
CA THR A 227 22.82 16.64 12.04
C THR A 227 23.94 17.36 11.30
N VAL A 228 23.66 17.93 10.13
CA VAL A 228 24.65 18.66 9.33
C VAL A 228 25.13 19.93 10.03
N ASN A 229 24.25 20.68 10.67
CA ASN A 229 24.63 21.89 11.41
C ASN A 229 25.55 21.57 12.60
N GLU A 230 25.31 20.49 13.33
CA GLU A 230 26.17 20.03 14.41
C GLU A 230 27.55 19.60 13.90
N GLU A 231 27.55 18.79 12.81
CA GLU A 231 28.77 18.34 12.17
C GLU A 231 29.63 19.52 11.68
N ILE A 232 29.05 20.47 10.98
CA ILE A 232 29.73 21.67 10.48
C ILE A 232 30.29 22.50 11.64
N LYS A 233 29.55 22.62 12.74
CA LYS A 233 30.02 23.32 13.93
C LYS A 233 31.25 22.65 14.55
N GLN A 234 31.21 21.30 14.63
CA GLN A 234 32.37 20.54 15.15
C GLN A 234 33.58 20.70 14.23
N LEU A 235 33.40 20.46 12.91
CA LEU A 235 34.46 20.56 11.91
C LEU A 235 35.08 21.95 11.90
N THR A 236 34.26 23.01 11.99
CA THR A 236 34.71 24.42 12.06
C THR A 236 35.57 24.67 13.30
N SER A 237 35.18 24.12 14.45
CA SER A 237 35.96 24.26 15.71
C SER A 237 37.30 23.55 15.57
N SER A 238 37.31 22.29 15.12
CA SER A 238 38.53 21.49 14.98
C SER A 238 39.51 22.08 13.96
N LEU A 239 39.02 22.56 12.80
CA LEU A 239 39.88 23.23 11.81
C LEU A 239 40.49 24.56 12.36
N LYS A 240 39.70 25.33 13.12
CA LYS A 240 40.22 26.56 13.79
C LYS A 240 41.27 26.23 14.83
N GLU A 241 41.09 25.17 15.61
CA GLU A 241 42.06 24.70 16.59
C GLU A 241 43.36 24.26 15.91
N LEU A 242 43.30 23.49 14.79
CA LEU A 242 44.47 23.12 14.02
C LEU A 242 45.26 24.37 13.52
N LEU A 243 44.56 25.36 12.97
CA LEU A 243 45.19 26.59 12.50
C LEU A 243 45.77 27.41 13.64
N LEU A 244 45.13 27.40 14.80
CA LEU A 244 45.58 28.13 15.98
C LEU A 244 46.84 27.49 16.58
N VAL A 245 46.89 26.14 16.64
CA VAL A 245 48.08 25.40 17.07
C VAL A 245 49.25 25.70 16.13
N GLU A 246 49.03 25.62 14.81
CA GLU A 246 50.11 25.93 13.84
C GLU A 246 50.57 27.39 13.93
N LYS A 247 49.64 28.34 14.05
CA LYS A 247 49.96 29.72 14.23
C LYS A 247 50.80 29.94 15.49
N SER A 248 50.49 29.27 16.61
CA SER A 248 51.29 29.34 17.85
C SER A 248 52.69 28.74 17.70
N ASN A 249 52.90 27.88 16.72
CA ASN A 249 54.18 27.27 16.38
C ASN A 249 55.08 28.20 15.52
N LEU A 250 54.52 29.22 14.88
CA LEU A 250 55.29 30.17 14.09
C LEU A 250 56.33 30.94 14.93
N PRO A 251 57.55 31.14 14.41
CA PRO A 251 58.62 31.84 15.12
C PRO A 251 58.21 33.26 15.58
N ASP A 252 57.35 33.94 14.80
CA ASP A 252 56.91 35.31 15.12
C ASP A 252 55.95 35.35 16.33
N GLU A 253 55.14 34.34 16.60
CA GLU A 253 54.26 34.30 17.77
C GLU A 253 54.97 33.96 19.06
N ARG A 254 56.24 33.49 18.98
CA ARG A 254 57.12 33.20 20.10
C ARG A 254 57.99 34.45 20.55
N LYS A 255 57.89 35.57 19.82
CA LYS A 255 58.53 36.79 20.17
C LYS A 255 57.96 37.34 21.52
N PRO A 256 58.79 37.91 22.38
CA PRO A 256 58.37 38.42 23.69
C PRO A 256 57.14 39.33 23.62
N GLU A 257 57.05 40.18 22.56
CA GLU A 257 55.94 41.13 22.41
C GLU A 257 54.60 40.39 22.19
N ARG A 258 54.60 39.28 21.38
CA ARG A 258 53.45 38.50 21.12
C ARG A 258 53.06 37.63 22.31
N LEU A 259 54.07 37.05 23.01
CA LEU A 259 53.81 36.30 24.23
C LEU A 259 53.22 37.20 25.32
N GLN A 260 53.64 38.43 25.39
CA GLN A 260 53.08 39.44 26.29
C GLN A 260 51.59 39.70 25.99
N GLN A 261 51.23 39.83 24.71
CA GLN A 261 49.82 40.01 24.29
C GLN A 261 48.98 38.78 24.61
N SER A 262 49.48 37.53 24.33
CA SER A 262 48.81 36.28 24.61
C SER A 262 48.60 36.06 26.12
N LEU A 263 49.56 36.34 26.95
CA LEU A 263 49.47 36.22 28.40
C LEU A 263 48.52 37.25 29.04
N GLY A 264 48.24 38.38 28.37
CA GLY A 264 47.33 39.40 28.83
C GLY A 264 47.73 39.91 30.22
N PHE A 265 46.83 39.88 31.18
CA PHE A 265 47.10 40.30 32.57
C PHE A 265 48.21 39.47 33.24
N SER A 266 48.34 38.20 32.93
CA SER A 266 49.35 37.29 33.46
C SER A 266 50.79 37.67 33.07
N SER A 267 50.99 38.52 32.05
CA SER A 267 52.24 39.01 31.63
C SER A 267 52.95 39.89 32.74
N LYS A 268 52.18 40.35 33.75
CA LYS A 268 52.70 40.97 34.93
C LYS A 268 53.36 40.04 35.95
N LEU A 269 52.98 38.76 35.87
CA LEU A 269 53.46 37.69 36.78
C LEU A 269 54.53 36.82 36.13
N ILE A 270 54.45 36.65 34.80
CA ILE A 270 55.35 35.84 34.01
C ILE A 270 56.14 36.76 33.09
N ASN A 271 57.49 36.68 33.14
CA ASN A 271 58.33 37.45 32.24
C ASN A 271 58.34 36.97 30.86
N PRO A 272 57.78 37.65 29.83
CA PRO A 272 57.67 37.16 28.45
C PRO A 272 59.04 36.87 27.80
N ASN A 273 60.10 37.62 28.20
CA ASN A 273 61.44 37.40 27.64
C ASN A 273 62.04 36.09 28.15
N SER A 274 61.93 35.82 29.46
CA SER A 274 62.40 34.52 29.99
C SER A 274 61.58 33.34 29.51
N LEU A 275 60.28 33.53 29.23
CA LEU A 275 59.39 32.49 28.61
C LEU A 275 59.84 32.21 27.18
N ALA A 276 60.16 33.26 26.39
CA ALA A 276 60.66 33.16 25.03
C ALA A 276 61.97 32.37 24.94
N GLU A 277 62.89 32.53 25.91
CA GLU A 277 64.19 31.83 25.98
C GLU A 277 64.06 30.34 26.34
N VAL A 278 63.02 29.94 27.07
CA VAL A 278 62.79 28.56 27.52
C VAL A 278 61.98 27.78 26.54
N LEU A 279 61.22 28.43 25.68
CA LEU A 279 60.46 27.73 24.64
C LEU A 279 61.43 27.10 23.62
N PRO A 280 61.20 25.82 23.23
CA PRO A 280 62.11 25.09 22.30
C PRO A 280 62.16 25.82 20.96
N GLU A 281 63.36 25.98 20.39
CA GLU A 281 63.61 26.68 19.11
C GLU A 281 63.00 25.97 17.90
N SER A 282 62.86 24.67 17.96
CA SER A 282 62.22 23.86 16.89
C SER A 282 60.96 23.23 17.41
N ALA A 283 59.83 23.65 16.90
CA ALA A 283 58.63 22.83 16.99
C ALA A 283 58.78 21.58 16.09
N SER A 284 58.13 20.51 16.49
CA SER A 284 57.78 19.41 15.62
C SER A 284 57.35 19.89 14.23
N VAL A 285 57.48 19.09 13.24
CA VAL A 285 57.14 19.27 11.82
C VAL A 285 56.06 20.36 11.62
N SER A 286 56.44 21.52 11.06
CA SER A 286 55.51 22.59 10.67
C SER A 286 54.64 22.10 9.51
N MET A 287 53.38 22.49 9.58
CA MET A 287 52.42 22.19 8.49
C MET A 287 52.89 22.86 7.17
N SER A 288 52.78 22.13 6.03
CA SER A 288 53.14 22.74 4.75
C SER A 288 52.26 23.95 4.40
N PRO A 289 52.80 24.97 3.71
CA PRO A 289 51.98 26.12 3.29
C PRO A 289 50.77 25.72 2.46
N GLU A 290 50.89 24.70 1.63
CA GLU A 290 49.77 24.16 0.80
C GLU A 290 48.68 23.58 1.67
N ARG A 291 49.02 22.81 2.69
CA ARG A 291 48.10 22.28 3.67
C ARG A 291 47.36 23.38 4.44
N MET A 292 48.10 24.35 4.92
CA MET A 292 47.52 25.49 5.63
C MET A 292 46.52 26.26 4.76
N GLN A 293 46.91 26.55 3.51
CA GLN A 293 46.02 27.23 2.55
C GLN A 293 44.75 26.40 2.25
N ARG A 294 44.89 25.10 2.12
CA ARG A 294 43.74 24.20 1.90
C ARG A 294 42.78 24.20 3.10
N ILE A 295 43.30 24.08 4.31
CA ILE A 295 42.48 24.18 5.54
C ILE A 295 41.78 25.53 5.63
N GLN A 296 42.49 26.65 5.36
CA GLN A 296 41.88 27.98 5.37
C GLN A 296 40.74 28.10 4.35
N LYS A 297 40.98 27.68 3.11
CA LYS A 297 39.95 27.68 2.06
C LYS A 297 38.76 26.80 2.40
N THR A 298 39.02 25.64 2.99
CA THR A 298 37.95 24.71 3.44
C THR A 298 37.11 25.36 4.55
N LEU A 299 37.77 26.01 5.51
CA LEU A 299 37.10 26.74 6.61
C LEU A 299 36.26 27.92 6.09
N GLU A 300 36.76 28.68 5.09
CA GLU A 300 36.01 29.75 4.43
C GLU A 300 34.74 29.19 3.78
N ILE A 301 34.85 28.12 3.02
CA ILE A 301 33.71 27.52 2.34
C ILE A 301 32.66 27.01 3.33
N ILE A 302 33.06 26.30 4.38
CA ILE A 302 32.13 25.72 5.37
C ILE A 302 31.49 26.82 6.25
N SER A 303 32.19 27.92 6.50
CA SER A 303 31.71 29.00 7.37
C SER A 303 30.82 30.00 6.63
N ASP A 304 30.81 30.00 5.30
CA ASP A 304 30.05 30.94 4.48
C ASP A 304 28.54 30.66 4.58
N PRO A 305 27.72 31.60 5.05
CA PRO A 305 26.27 31.41 5.13
C PRO A 305 25.61 31.22 3.76
N GLU A 306 26.15 31.79 2.68
CA GLU A 306 25.60 31.67 1.34
C GLU A 306 25.67 30.24 0.78
N ASN A 307 26.61 29.45 1.28
CA ASN A 307 26.78 28.08 0.91
C ASN A 307 25.84 27.11 1.65
N ARG A 308 24.98 27.55 2.55
CA ARG A 308 24.05 26.69 3.34
C ARG A 308 22.84 26.28 2.51
N PHE A 309 23.05 25.36 1.55
CA PHE A 309 21.98 24.86 0.68
C PHE A 309 20.85 24.15 1.44
N TRP A 310 21.12 23.57 2.61
CA TRP A 310 20.18 22.83 3.45
C TRP A 310 19.22 23.68 4.28
N THR A 311 19.15 24.99 4.05
CA THR A 311 18.24 25.89 4.78
C THR A 311 16.81 25.88 4.22
N LYS A 312 16.60 25.26 3.07
CA LYS A 312 15.30 25.12 2.43
C LYS A 312 14.86 23.67 2.45
N ASP A 313 13.55 23.42 2.64
CA ASP A 313 12.98 22.07 2.64
C ASP A 313 12.87 21.50 1.22
N ALA A 314 12.56 22.35 0.24
CA ALA A 314 12.47 21.99 -1.17
C ALA A 314 12.59 23.19 -2.11
N LEU A 315 12.82 22.91 -3.39
CA LEU A 315 12.75 23.87 -4.49
C LEU A 315 11.57 23.47 -5.40
N LEU A 316 10.44 24.20 -5.28
CA LEU A 316 9.23 23.93 -6.05
C LEU A 316 9.20 24.83 -7.29
N LEU A 317 8.95 24.21 -8.40
CA LEU A 317 8.70 24.85 -9.69
C LEU A 317 7.28 24.51 -10.12
N VAL A 318 6.41 25.52 -10.16
CA VAL A 318 4.98 25.35 -10.34
C VAL A 318 4.54 25.99 -11.66
N HIS A 319 3.76 25.25 -12.46
CA HIS A 319 3.18 25.82 -13.68
C HIS A 319 2.31 27.04 -13.35
N GLU A 320 2.32 28.08 -14.19
CA GLU A 320 1.68 29.38 -13.89
C GLU A 320 0.17 29.24 -13.63
N SER A 321 -0.53 28.32 -14.27
CA SER A 321 -1.95 28.04 -14.01
C SER A 321 -2.19 27.50 -12.60
N ASN A 322 -1.38 26.53 -12.17
CA ASN A 322 -1.43 25.96 -10.83
C ASN A 322 -0.95 26.95 -9.76
N TYR A 323 0.02 27.82 -10.10
CA TYR A 323 0.49 28.86 -9.18
C TYR A 323 -0.62 29.85 -8.80
N LYS A 324 -1.49 30.18 -9.75
CA LYS A 324 -2.64 31.08 -9.57
C LYS A 324 -3.91 30.39 -9.04
N ARG A 325 -3.79 29.19 -8.46
CA ARG A 325 -4.92 28.43 -7.94
C ARG A 325 -5.69 29.24 -6.90
N SER A 326 -6.99 29.38 -7.08
CA SER A 326 -7.84 30.17 -6.19
C SER A 326 -7.96 29.49 -4.82
N GLY A 327 -7.72 30.29 -3.76
CA GLY A 327 -7.90 29.83 -2.39
C GLY A 327 -6.72 29.02 -1.83
N PHE A 328 -5.62 28.83 -2.56
CA PHE A 328 -4.43 28.14 -2.07
C PHE A 328 -3.24 29.09 -1.96
N SER A 329 -2.56 29.10 -0.81
CA SER A 329 -1.33 29.89 -0.57
C SER A 329 -0.12 28.96 -0.55
N TRP A 330 0.76 29.12 -1.53
CA TRP A 330 1.99 28.36 -1.64
C TRP A 330 2.96 28.70 -0.49
N GLU A 331 3.02 29.97 -0.09
CA GLU A 331 3.89 30.47 0.97
C GLU A 331 3.46 29.92 2.34
N ASP A 332 2.18 29.79 2.58
CA ASP A 332 1.66 29.25 3.85
C ASP A 332 1.82 27.73 3.93
N CYS A 333 1.64 27.02 2.80
CA CYS A 333 1.81 25.57 2.75
C CYS A 333 3.29 25.14 2.81
N PHE A 334 4.19 25.91 2.16
CA PHE A 334 5.62 25.61 2.05
C PHE A 334 6.50 26.77 2.57
N PRO A 335 6.39 27.14 3.87
CA PRO A 335 7.04 28.36 4.40
C PRO A 335 8.57 28.30 4.34
N ASP A 336 9.14 27.12 4.47
CA ASP A 336 10.59 26.88 4.48
C ASP A 336 11.13 26.41 3.13
N SER A 337 10.32 26.47 2.06
CA SER A 337 10.72 26.10 0.69
C SER A 337 10.84 27.31 -0.23
N SER A 338 11.45 27.12 -1.38
CA SER A 338 11.50 28.13 -2.44
C SER A 338 10.48 27.78 -3.51
N VAL A 339 9.49 28.63 -3.73
CA VAL A 339 8.46 28.41 -4.73
C VAL A 339 8.65 29.42 -5.87
N SER A 340 8.68 28.92 -7.11
CA SER A 340 8.80 29.74 -8.33
C SER A 340 7.83 29.25 -9.40
N SER A 341 7.36 30.15 -10.26
CA SER A 341 6.46 29.79 -11.36
C SER A 341 7.20 29.77 -12.70
N TYR A 342 6.69 28.95 -13.62
CA TYR A 342 7.19 28.88 -15.00
C TYR A 342 6.02 28.84 -15.99
N LYS A 343 6.34 29.07 -17.28
CA LYS A 343 5.38 29.05 -18.38
C LYS A 343 5.58 27.83 -19.27
N ASP A 344 4.57 27.54 -20.08
CA ASP A 344 4.59 26.44 -21.03
C ASP A 344 5.88 26.36 -21.85
N GLY A 345 6.32 25.13 -22.10
CA GLY A 345 7.45 24.80 -22.96
C GLY A 345 8.83 24.92 -22.31
N SER A 346 8.96 25.45 -21.09
CA SER A 346 10.26 25.65 -20.41
C SER A 346 10.49 24.76 -19.19
N ALA A 347 9.56 23.87 -18.86
CA ALA A 347 9.57 23.09 -17.62
C ALA A 347 10.87 22.29 -17.40
N ALA A 348 11.26 21.47 -18.40
CA ALA A 348 12.39 20.58 -18.27
C ALA A 348 13.72 21.35 -18.18
N GLU A 349 13.90 22.38 -18.99
CA GLU A 349 15.08 23.23 -19.00
C GLU A 349 15.20 24.00 -17.69
N THR A 350 14.12 24.63 -17.22
CA THR A 350 14.12 25.41 -15.96
C THR A 350 14.37 24.51 -14.76
N ALA A 351 13.74 23.35 -14.67
CA ALA A 351 13.97 22.40 -13.60
C ALA A 351 15.41 21.88 -13.59
N ALA A 352 15.97 21.61 -14.78
CA ALA A 352 17.36 21.19 -14.92
C ALA A 352 18.36 22.28 -14.50
N GLU A 353 18.11 23.53 -14.86
CA GLU A 353 18.96 24.69 -14.45
C GLU A 353 18.93 24.89 -12.93
N ILE A 354 17.75 24.84 -12.31
CA ILE A 354 17.61 24.94 -10.84
C ILE A 354 18.38 23.80 -10.18
N PHE A 355 18.23 22.57 -10.67
CA PHE A 355 18.95 21.42 -10.15
C PHE A 355 20.47 21.58 -10.25
N GLU A 356 20.99 21.95 -11.42
CA GLU A 356 22.45 22.12 -11.62
C GLU A 356 23.01 23.19 -10.70
N LYS A 357 22.35 24.32 -10.58
CA LYS A 357 22.76 25.40 -9.69
C LYS A 357 22.79 24.97 -8.23
N GLN A 358 21.78 24.22 -7.78
CA GLN A 358 21.74 23.69 -6.44
C GLN A 358 22.83 22.67 -6.18
N MET A 359 23.09 21.79 -7.15
CA MET A 359 24.12 20.76 -7.05
C MET A 359 25.54 21.31 -7.13
N GLU A 360 25.76 22.45 -7.77
CA GLU A 360 27.05 23.14 -7.74
C GLU A 360 27.39 23.60 -6.32
N ILE A 361 26.45 24.24 -5.64
CA ILE A 361 26.62 24.68 -4.25
C ILE A 361 26.82 23.48 -3.33
N ALA A 362 25.96 22.45 -3.45
CA ALA A 362 26.02 21.24 -2.63
C ALA A 362 27.35 20.50 -2.82
N SER A 363 27.82 20.36 -4.06
CA SER A 363 29.11 19.70 -4.35
C SER A 363 30.29 20.40 -3.71
N LYS A 364 30.30 21.75 -3.75
CA LYS A 364 31.36 22.58 -3.14
C LYS A 364 31.43 22.37 -1.64
N ILE A 365 30.29 22.36 -0.96
CA ILE A 365 30.22 22.17 0.50
C ILE A 365 30.56 20.74 0.91
N ILE A 366 29.96 19.75 0.27
CA ILE A 366 30.22 18.34 0.60
C ILE A 366 31.69 17.97 0.36
N ALA A 367 32.28 18.49 -0.71
CA ALA A 367 33.72 18.36 -0.90
C ALA A 367 34.53 18.99 0.26
N ALA A 368 34.12 20.18 0.71
CA ALA A 368 34.79 20.85 1.83
C ALA A 368 34.64 20.09 3.16
N ILE A 369 33.46 19.50 3.43
CA ILE A 369 33.21 18.64 4.60
C ILE A 369 34.11 17.41 4.55
N ARG A 370 34.21 16.72 3.42
CA ARG A 370 35.11 15.56 3.25
C ARG A 370 36.58 15.95 3.43
N ILE A 371 37.00 17.05 2.84
CA ILE A 371 38.36 17.57 2.99
C ILE A 371 38.63 17.90 4.48
N ALA A 372 37.68 18.54 5.15
CA ALA A 372 37.83 18.88 6.57
C ALA A 372 38.05 17.64 7.45
N LYS A 373 37.26 16.61 7.26
CA LYS A 373 37.43 15.32 7.97
C LYS A 373 38.81 14.72 7.71
N MET A 374 39.22 14.63 6.45
CA MET A 374 40.52 14.08 6.08
C MET A 374 41.71 14.91 6.63
N GLU A 375 41.59 16.24 6.71
CA GLU A 375 42.64 17.08 7.28
C GLU A 375 42.71 16.99 8.81
N ILE A 376 41.57 16.85 9.49
CA ILE A 376 41.52 16.64 10.94
C ILE A 376 42.14 15.29 11.31
N ASP A 377 41.87 14.25 10.53
CA ASP A 377 42.37 12.89 10.76
C ASP A 377 43.78 12.66 10.18
N ASP A 378 44.42 13.68 9.59
CA ASP A 378 45.73 13.60 8.89
C ASP A 378 45.81 12.55 7.79
N HIS A 379 44.67 12.29 7.15
CA HIS A 379 44.53 11.32 6.06
C HIS A 379 44.59 11.94 4.65
N TYR A 380 44.62 13.28 4.54
CA TYR A 380 44.65 13.93 3.22
C TYR A 380 46.01 13.78 2.55
N ARG A 381 46.01 13.21 1.30
CA ARG A 381 47.20 13.04 0.47
C ARG A 381 47.02 13.81 -0.83
N THR A 382 47.83 14.79 -1.08
CA THR A 382 47.76 15.71 -2.22
C THR A 382 47.77 14.97 -3.56
N GLU A 383 48.65 13.95 -3.71
CA GLU A 383 48.79 13.20 -4.94
C GLU A 383 47.54 12.40 -5.37
N ILE A 384 46.71 12.07 -4.40
CA ILE A 384 45.46 11.26 -4.63
C ILE A 384 44.24 12.16 -4.62
N HIS A 385 44.13 13.03 -3.61
CA HIS A 385 42.88 13.69 -3.28
C HIS A 385 42.68 15.00 -4.05
N ASP A 386 43.76 15.73 -4.43
CA ASP A 386 43.61 16.98 -5.17
C ASP A 386 42.88 16.76 -6.51
N GLN A 387 43.29 15.78 -7.28
CA GLN A 387 42.62 15.46 -8.54
C GLN A 387 41.17 14.98 -8.36
N PHE A 388 40.90 14.24 -7.29
CA PHE A 388 39.56 13.78 -6.96
C PHE A 388 38.63 14.95 -6.65
N PHE A 389 39.05 15.89 -5.76
CA PHE A 389 38.20 17.00 -5.35
C PHE A 389 38.11 18.13 -6.37
N GLN A 390 39.09 18.28 -7.27
CA GLN A 390 38.97 19.18 -8.43
C GLN A 390 37.85 18.79 -9.38
N ASN A 391 37.57 17.49 -9.51
CA ASN A 391 36.54 16.94 -10.35
C ASN A 391 35.31 16.44 -9.57
N PHE A 392 35.16 16.89 -8.32
CA PHE A 392 34.06 16.47 -7.47
C PHE A 392 32.75 17.12 -7.94
N ASN A 393 31.73 16.30 -8.12
CA ASN A 393 30.38 16.73 -8.51
C ASN A 393 29.33 15.81 -7.88
N TRP A 394 28.07 16.15 -7.99
CA TRP A 394 26.96 15.43 -7.38
C TRP A 394 26.89 13.93 -7.69
N LYS A 395 27.39 13.48 -8.86
CA LYS A 395 27.43 12.05 -9.22
C LYS A 395 28.42 11.23 -8.38
N ARG A 396 29.28 11.88 -7.63
CA ARG A 396 30.24 11.30 -6.66
C ARG A 396 29.79 11.40 -5.21
N MET A 397 28.62 11.96 -4.97
CA MET A 397 27.99 11.98 -3.66
C MET A 397 27.38 10.63 -3.34
N GLY A 398 27.41 10.25 -2.06
CA GLY A 398 26.64 9.11 -1.54
C GLY A 398 25.15 9.44 -1.46
N GLN A 399 24.33 8.42 -1.31
CA GLN A 399 22.89 8.59 -1.17
C GLN A 399 22.52 9.41 0.08
N GLU A 400 23.24 9.23 1.18
CA GLU A 400 23.08 10.02 2.41
C GLU A 400 23.37 11.51 2.17
N GLU A 401 24.43 11.83 1.42
CA GLU A 401 24.78 13.22 1.10
C GLU A 401 23.78 13.86 0.14
N LEU A 402 23.27 13.09 -0.84
CA LEU A 402 22.21 13.55 -1.75
C LEU A 402 20.91 13.83 -0.99
N SER A 403 20.59 13.06 0.03
CA SER A 403 19.39 13.26 0.85
C SER A 403 19.41 14.56 1.68
N LEU A 404 20.59 15.16 1.89
CA LEU A 404 20.75 16.46 2.53
C LEU A 404 20.38 17.63 1.60
N VAL A 405 20.37 17.39 0.29
CA VAL A 405 20.07 18.44 -0.70
C VAL A 405 18.57 18.56 -0.86
N PRO A 406 18.00 19.79 -0.73
CA PRO A 406 16.59 20.01 -0.97
C PRO A 406 16.15 19.47 -2.33
N PRO A 407 15.12 18.62 -2.39
CA PRO A 407 14.64 18.05 -3.64
C PRO A 407 14.07 19.15 -4.56
N VAL A 408 14.30 19.00 -5.84
CA VAL A 408 13.63 19.79 -6.89
C VAL A 408 12.32 19.11 -7.23
N ILE A 409 11.21 19.83 -7.09
CA ILE A 409 9.85 19.34 -7.36
C ILE A 409 9.24 20.19 -8.46
N LEU A 410 8.85 19.55 -9.53
CA LEU A 410 8.14 20.16 -10.67
C LEU A 410 6.68 19.78 -10.60
N LEU A 411 5.81 20.77 -10.47
CA LEU A 411 4.36 20.62 -10.56
C LEU A 411 3.90 21.00 -11.98
N GLU A 412 3.52 20.00 -12.75
CA GLU A 412 3.16 20.12 -14.15
C GLU A 412 1.66 19.84 -14.37
N GLU A 413 1.13 20.29 -15.48
CA GLU A 413 -0.23 19.97 -15.91
C GLU A 413 -0.27 18.69 -16.74
N GLU A 414 -1.32 17.89 -16.57
CA GLU A 414 -1.52 16.66 -17.33
C GLU A 414 -1.61 16.95 -18.84
N SER A 415 -2.36 17.99 -19.24
CA SER A 415 -2.52 18.42 -20.62
C SER A 415 -1.20 18.77 -21.29
N SER A 416 -0.36 19.54 -20.61
CA SER A 416 0.95 19.94 -21.12
C SER A 416 1.85 18.74 -21.43
N LEU A 417 1.83 17.72 -20.58
CA LEU A 417 2.64 16.50 -20.80
C LEU A 417 2.03 15.55 -21.84
N LYS A 418 0.70 15.54 -21.97
CA LYS A 418 0.03 14.79 -23.05
C LYS A 418 0.30 15.39 -24.42
N ASP A 419 0.27 16.72 -24.53
CA ASP A 419 0.57 17.43 -25.76
C ASP A 419 2.06 17.33 -26.15
N ASN A 420 2.95 17.25 -25.15
CA ASN A 420 4.39 17.14 -25.37
C ASN A 420 5.06 16.09 -24.46
N PRO A 421 4.84 14.79 -24.70
CA PRO A 421 5.41 13.71 -23.87
C PRO A 421 6.94 13.66 -23.89
N GLN A 422 7.58 14.35 -24.85
CA GLN A 422 9.05 14.43 -24.88
C GLN A 422 9.63 15.20 -23.69
N VAL A 423 8.88 16.13 -23.08
CA VAL A 423 9.30 16.84 -21.87
C VAL A 423 9.45 15.85 -20.71
N LEU A 424 8.47 14.99 -20.50
CA LEU A 424 8.52 13.94 -19.49
C LEU A 424 9.70 12.99 -19.76
N SER A 425 9.86 12.52 -21.00
CA SER A 425 10.98 11.62 -21.36
C SER A 425 12.34 12.27 -21.09
N ARG A 426 12.53 13.54 -21.39
CA ARG A 426 13.79 14.25 -21.10
C ARG A 426 14.08 14.33 -19.62
N LEU A 427 13.08 14.63 -18.79
CA LEU A 427 13.21 14.68 -17.33
C LEU A 427 13.61 13.32 -16.76
N LEU A 428 12.88 12.27 -17.11
CA LEU A 428 13.10 10.92 -16.58
C LEU A 428 14.39 10.26 -17.07
N LEU A 429 14.86 10.60 -18.28
CA LEU A 429 16.14 10.11 -18.83
C LEU A 429 17.36 10.95 -18.39
N SER A 430 17.16 12.11 -17.79
CA SER A 430 18.24 13.01 -17.39
C SER A 430 19.13 12.44 -16.29
N ALA A 431 18.70 11.39 -15.60
CA ALA A 431 19.32 10.83 -14.38
C ALA A 431 19.47 11.84 -13.22
N LYS A 432 18.83 13.03 -13.33
CA LYS A 432 18.78 14.03 -12.26
C LYS A 432 17.61 13.72 -11.34
N PRO A 433 17.77 13.69 -10.02
CA PRO A 433 16.67 13.45 -9.08
C PRO A 433 15.71 14.65 -9.01
N ILE A 434 14.95 14.82 -10.10
CA ILE A 434 13.86 15.78 -10.20
C ILE A 434 12.55 15.02 -10.00
N ASN A 435 11.71 15.50 -9.11
CA ASN A 435 10.42 14.91 -8.79
C ASN A 435 9.32 15.63 -9.58
N VAL A 436 8.69 14.95 -10.51
CA VAL A 436 7.60 15.49 -11.33
C VAL A 436 6.27 15.04 -10.75
N ILE A 437 5.40 15.97 -10.38
CA ILE A 437 4.06 15.70 -9.86
C ILE A 437 3.05 16.27 -10.84
N VAL A 438 2.14 15.42 -11.27
CA VAL A 438 1.00 15.77 -12.12
C VAL A 438 -0.28 15.52 -11.36
N LEU A 439 -1.17 16.49 -11.34
CA LEU A 439 -2.48 16.38 -10.72
C LEU A 439 -3.55 16.17 -11.77
N LYS A 440 -4.27 15.06 -11.63
CA LYS A 440 -5.49 14.79 -12.41
C LYS A 440 -6.69 15.32 -11.64
N ASN A 441 -7.31 16.38 -12.14
CA ASN A 441 -8.36 17.09 -11.44
C ASN A 441 -9.73 16.41 -11.47
N SER A 442 -9.99 15.55 -12.46
CA SER A 442 -11.26 14.82 -12.55
C SER A 442 -11.06 13.46 -13.20
N PRO A 443 -11.55 12.38 -12.58
CA PRO A 443 -11.54 11.09 -13.23
C PRO A 443 -12.58 10.98 -14.36
N LEU A 444 -13.64 11.81 -14.34
CA LEU A 444 -14.73 11.82 -15.32
C LEU A 444 -14.45 12.72 -16.53
N GLN A 445 -13.52 13.67 -16.42
CA GLN A 445 -13.27 14.68 -17.47
C GLN A 445 -12.66 14.09 -18.75
N ASN A 446 -11.91 13.00 -18.63
CA ASN A 446 -11.37 12.29 -19.80
C ASN A 446 -12.46 11.56 -20.60
N ASN A 447 -13.59 11.28 -19.98
CA ASN A 447 -14.70 10.59 -20.63
C ASN A 447 -15.50 11.54 -21.52
N THR A 448 -15.67 12.80 -21.13
CA THR A 448 -16.24 13.84 -22.00
C THR A 448 -15.36 14.10 -23.23
N GLU A 449 -14.03 14.08 -23.08
CA GLU A 449 -13.12 14.15 -24.23
C GLU A 449 -13.21 12.90 -25.10
N ILE A 450 -13.33 11.70 -24.52
CA ILE A 450 -13.58 10.46 -25.25
C ILE A 450 -14.94 10.54 -25.95
N PHE A 451 -16.00 10.96 -25.27
CA PHE A 451 -17.33 11.11 -25.85
C PHE A 451 -17.39 12.21 -26.93
N SER A 452 -16.62 13.29 -26.78
CA SER A 452 -16.55 14.36 -27.78
C SER A 452 -15.65 14.04 -28.96
N SER A 453 -14.59 13.26 -28.77
CA SER A 453 -13.70 12.79 -29.84
C SER A 453 -14.29 11.65 -30.66
N LEU A 454 -15.34 11.01 -30.14
CA LEU A 454 -16.10 9.95 -30.80
C LEU A 454 -17.18 10.49 -31.76
N ASN A 455 -16.92 11.65 -32.37
CA ASN A 455 -17.77 12.15 -33.42
C ASN A 455 -18.01 11.07 -34.48
N PRO A 456 -19.27 10.69 -34.82
CA PRO A 456 -19.56 9.59 -35.76
C PRO A 456 -18.93 9.74 -37.15
N GLU A 457 -18.47 10.94 -37.48
CA GLU A 457 -17.83 11.27 -38.77
C GLU A 457 -16.32 11.00 -38.77
N ASP A 458 -15.69 10.72 -37.61
CA ASP A 458 -14.25 10.48 -37.48
C ASP A 458 -13.98 8.99 -37.27
N ASP A 459 -13.61 8.27 -38.32
CA ASP A 459 -13.19 6.84 -38.27
C ASP A 459 -11.92 6.59 -37.40
N GLN A 460 -11.31 7.66 -36.84
CA GLN A 460 -10.11 7.60 -36.00
C GLN A 460 -10.42 7.61 -34.49
N ALA A 461 -11.66 7.50 -34.09
CA ALA A 461 -12.16 7.80 -32.76
C ALA A 461 -11.87 6.76 -31.67
N PHE A 462 -11.30 5.61 -31.96
CA PHE A 462 -10.81 4.65 -30.94
C PHE A 462 -9.34 4.92 -30.62
N GLY A 463 -9.04 6.13 -30.15
CA GLY A 463 -7.71 6.46 -29.65
C GLY A 463 -7.50 5.81 -28.27
N PHE A 464 -6.45 5.01 -28.14
CA PHE A 464 -5.98 4.59 -26.83
C PHE A 464 -5.74 5.80 -25.94
N ARG A 465 -6.17 5.71 -24.67
CA ARG A 465 -5.83 6.74 -23.69
C ARG A 465 -4.32 6.81 -23.50
N GLN A 466 -3.79 8.00 -23.52
CA GLN A 466 -2.39 8.20 -23.19
C GLN A 466 -2.21 8.15 -21.68
N GLU A 467 -1.69 7.04 -21.17
CA GLU A 467 -1.44 6.84 -19.76
C GLU A 467 -0.03 7.29 -19.37
N LEU A 468 0.08 8.48 -18.80
CA LEU A 468 1.38 9.09 -18.43
C LEU A 468 2.15 8.23 -17.42
N GLY A 469 1.43 7.54 -16.50
CA GLY A 469 2.05 6.63 -15.54
C GLY A 469 2.76 5.46 -16.20
N LEU A 470 2.10 4.76 -17.12
CA LEU A 470 2.69 3.64 -17.87
C LEU A 470 3.78 4.10 -18.84
N LEU A 471 3.59 5.26 -19.45
CA LEU A 471 4.65 5.89 -20.26
C LEU A 471 5.90 6.15 -19.43
N ALA A 472 5.75 6.65 -18.20
CA ALA A 472 6.87 6.90 -17.29
C ALA A 472 7.58 5.60 -16.89
N VAL A 473 6.85 4.52 -16.60
CA VAL A 473 7.42 3.19 -16.27
C VAL A 473 8.30 2.67 -17.41
N SER A 474 7.95 2.95 -18.67
CA SER A 474 8.73 2.52 -19.84
C SER A 474 10.18 3.00 -19.84
N HIS A 475 10.51 4.08 -19.10
CA HIS A 475 11.87 4.60 -18.94
C HIS A 475 12.74 3.76 -17.99
N ARG A 476 12.17 2.90 -17.15
CA ARG A 476 12.81 1.87 -16.31
C ARG A 476 13.79 2.33 -15.23
N LYS A 477 14.25 3.57 -15.23
CA LYS A 477 15.24 4.13 -14.29
C LYS A 477 14.69 5.26 -13.43
N ALA A 478 13.39 5.52 -13.50
CA ALA A 478 12.70 6.51 -12.70
C ALA A 478 11.77 5.78 -11.71
N PHE A 479 11.60 6.34 -10.54
CA PHE A 479 10.50 5.96 -9.66
C PHE A 479 9.19 6.47 -10.26
N VAL A 480 8.17 5.65 -10.31
CA VAL A 480 6.86 6.03 -10.86
C VAL A 480 5.77 5.61 -9.89
N SER A 481 4.83 6.51 -9.62
CA SER A 481 3.62 6.18 -8.88
C SER A 481 2.39 6.78 -9.52
N GLN A 482 1.33 5.99 -9.59
CA GLN A 482 -0.02 6.44 -9.86
C GLN A 482 -0.82 6.28 -8.57
N ALA A 483 -1.26 7.40 -7.99
CA ALA A 483 -1.84 7.48 -6.66
C ALA A 483 -3.11 8.32 -6.64
N SER A 484 -3.92 8.17 -5.60
CA SER A 484 -5.13 8.98 -5.41
C SER A 484 -5.17 9.56 -3.99
N VAL A 485 -5.70 10.78 -3.86
CA VAL A 485 -5.94 11.38 -2.54
C VAL A 485 -6.98 10.62 -1.73
N SER A 486 -7.80 9.77 -2.35
CA SER A 486 -8.75 8.89 -1.66
C SER A 486 -8.09 7.64 -1.04
N HIS A 487 -6.85 7.31 -1.45
CA HIS A 487 -6.05 6.18 -0.94
C HIS A 487 -4.78 6.73 -0.30
N LEU A 488 -4.98 7.29 0.90
CA LEU A 488 -3.98 8.13 1.57
C LEU A 488 -2.69 7.38 1.90
N GLU A 489 -2.79 6.14 2.36
CA GLU A 489 -1.63 5.30 2.70
C GLU A 489 -0.72 5.12 1.49
N HIS A 490 -1.29 4.71 0.35
CA HIS A 490 -0.52 4.55 -0.89
C HIS A 490 0.10 5.87 -1.36
N LEU A 491 -0.62 6.99 -1.26
CA LEU A 491 -0.11 8.32 -1.60
C LEU A 491 1.09 8.72 -0.74
N ILE A 492 0.98 8.56 0.58
CA ILE A 492 2.04 8.91 1.54
C ILE A 492 3.28 8.05 1.31
N GLN A 493 3.11 6.73 1.20
CA GLN A 493 4.20 5.80 0.96
C GLN A 493 4.90 6.09 -0.37
N SER A 494 4.14 6.36 -1.43
CA SER A 494 4.67 6.70 -2.75
C SER A 494 5.48 7.98 -2.73
N LEU A 495 4.95 9.07 -2.17
CA LEU A 495 5.67 10.34 -2.05
C LEU A 495 6.93 10.21 -1.19
N SER A 496 6.82 9.54 -0.03
CA SER A 496 7.96 9.32 0.86
C SER A 496 9.07 8.52 0.19
N THR A 497 8.71 7.44 -0.51
CA THR A 497 9.68 6.58 -1.21
C THR A 497 10.32 7.32 -2.37
N GLY A 498 9.53 7.90 -3.27
CA GLY A 498 10.02 8.52 -4.48
C GLY A 498 10.94 9.71 -4.23
N ILE A 499 10.66 10.53 -3.23
CA ILE A 499 11.53 11.67 -2.85
C ILE A 499 12.89 11.18 -2.32
N LYS A 500 12.91 10.03 -1.62
CA LYS A 500 14.13 9.47 -1.02
C LYS A 500 14.98 8.63 -1.95
N THR A 501 14.48 8.21 -3.11
CA THR A 501 15.19 7.28 -4.01
C THR A 501 16.49 7.84 -4.59
N GLY A 502 16.65 9.16 -4.65
CA GLY A 502 17.75 9.81 -5.37
C GLY A 502 17.71 9.59 -6.89
N LEU A 503 16.58 9.19 -7.43
CA LEU A 503 16.31 8.99 -8.86
C LEU A 503 15.30 10.03 -9.35
N PRO A 504 15.21 10.26 -10.68
CA PRO A 504 14.06 10.95 -11.24
C PRO A 504 12.78 10.26 -10.79
N SER A 505 11.76 11.03 -10.39
CA SER A 505 10.50 10.46 -9.90
C SER A 505 9.32 11.10 -10.61
N PHE A 506 8.30 10.30 -10.90
CA PHE A 506 7.06 10.74 -11.52
C PHE A 506 5.86 10.29 -10.70
N PHE A 507 5.02 11.23 -10.33
CA PHE A 507 3.80 11.00 -9.56
C PHE A 507 2.60 11.49 -10.36
N ASN A 508 1.75 10.56 -10.78
CA ASN A 508 0.44 10.86 -11.38
C ASN A 508 -0.62 10.71 -10.29
N VAL A 509 -1.15 11.84 -9.81
CA VAL A 509 -2.02 11.85 -8.63
C VAL A 509 -3.42 12.28 -9.01
N LEU A 510 -4.40 11.39 -8.78
CA LEU A 510 -5.81 11.76 -8.84
C LEU A 510 -6.16 12.63 -7.64
N ALA A 511 -6.32 13.93 -7.88
CA ALA A 511 -6.55 14.96 -6.88
C ALA A 511 -7.67 15.89 -7.36
N PRO A 512 -8.94 15.43 -7.36
CA PRO A 512 -10.03 16.20 -7.92
C PRO A 512 -10.25 17.51 -7.14
N THR A 513 -10.45 18.58 -7.89
CA THR A 513 -10.84 19.86 -7.30
C THR A 513 -12.28 19.79 -6.83
N THR A 514 -12.50 20.22 -5.60
CA THR A 514 -13.84 20.22 -4.99
C THR A 514 -14.09 21.53 -4.26
N THR A 515 -15.35 21.89 -4.15
CA THR A 515 -15.79 22.89 -3.18
C THR A 515 -15.99 22.21 -1.83
N ALA A 516 -15.89 22.96 -0.74
CA ALA A 516 -15.95 22.39 0.62
C ALA A 516 -17.27 21.64 0.90
N ASP A 517 -18.38 22.08 0.31
CA ASP A 517 -19.69 21.46 0.42
C ASP A 517 -19.86 20.17 -0.41
N GLN A 518 -18.96 19.91 -1.36
CA GLN A 518 -18.97 18.71 -2.21
C GLN A 518 -17.86 17.72 -1.88
N ALA A 519 -17.10 17.95 -0.83
CA ALA A 519 -15.93 17.14 -0.48
C ALA A 519 -16.24 15.64 -0.33
N ASP A 520 -17.35 15.30 0.32
CA ASP A 520 -17.78 13.91 0.54
C ASP A 520 -18.09 13.20 -0.78
N GLN A 521 -18.82 13.85 -1.69
CA GLN A 521 -19.12 13.28 -3.00
C GLN A 521 -17.86 13.13 -3.84
N THR A 522 -16.97 14.11 -3.80
CA THR A 522 -15.72 14.07 -4.55
C THR A 522 -14.81 12.96 -4.03
N PHE A 523 -14.80 12.70 -2.71
CA PHE A 523 -14.10 11.57 -2.12
C PHE A 523 -14.64 10.24 -2.64
N LEU A 524 -15.97 10.08 -2.66
CA LEU A 524 -16.63 8.88 -3.19
C LEU A 524 -16.27 8.65 -4.67
N VAL A 525 -16.34 9.70 -5.49
CA VAL A 525 -15.99 9.64 -6.92
C VAL A 525 -14.53 9.26 -7.11
N ALA A 526 -13.61 9.81 -6.32
CA ALA A 526 -12.19 9.48 -6.40
C ALA A 526 -11.90 8.03 -5.97
N GLY A 527 -12.61 7.52 -4.95
CA GLY A 527 -12.53 6.13 -4.54
C GLY A 527 -13.11 5.18 -5.60
N ALA A 528 -14.30 5.49 -6.10
CA ALA A 528 -14.97 4.70 -7.13
C ALA A 528 -14.18 4.62 -8.44
N ALA A 529 -13.40 5.65 -8.78
CA ALA A 529 -12.51 5.61 -9.94
C ALA A 529 -11.39 4.57 -9.80
N VAL A 530 -10.91 4.32 -8.59
CA VAL A 530 -9.93 3.28 -8.31
C VAL A 530 -10.60 1.90 -8.32
N GLU A 531 -11.74 1.75 -7.64
CA GLU A 531 -12.50 0.50 -7.59
C GLU A 531 -12.87 0.00 -8.98
N SER A 532 -13.37 0.87 -9.84
CA SER A 532 -13.77 0.53 -11.21
C SER A 532 -12.62 0.28 -12.19
N ARG A 533 -11.37 0.34 -11.77
CA ARG A 533 -10.20 0.30 -12.65
C ARG A 533 -10.10 1.47 -13.64
N GLU A 534 -10.91 2.51 -13.47
CA GLU A 534 -10.79 3.74 -14.27
C GLU A 534 -9.45 4.45 -14.01
N PHE A 535 -8.99 4.41 -12.75
CA PHE A 535 -7.71 4.94 -12.33
C PHE A 535 -6.99 3.95 -11.39
N PRO A 536 -6.42 2.85 -11.92
CA PRO A 536 -5.74 1.85 -11.11
C PRO A 536 -4.50 2.42 -10.44
N LEU A 537 -4.25 2.04 -9.19
CA LEU A 537 -3.09 2.47 -8.43
C LEU A 537 -1.91 1.54 -8.70
N PHE A 538 -0.71 2.10 -8.79
CA PHE A 538 0.52 1.32 -8.84
C PHE A 538 1.74 2.15 -8.44
N SER A 539 2.82 1.46 -8.06
CA SER A 539 4.13 2.06 -7.93
C SER A 539 5.20 1.18 -8.56
N TYR A 540 6.18 1.81 -9.20
CA TYR A 540 7.35 1.18 -9.77
C TYR A 540 8.61 1.78 -9.16
N ASP A 541 9.39 0.94 -8.46
CA ASP A 541 10.67 1.34 -7.87
C ASP A 541 11.83 0.53 -8.50
N PRO A 542 12.68 1.15 -9.32
CA PRO A 542 13.79 0.46 -9.95
C PRO A 542 14.84 -0.07 -8.97
N ASN A 543 14.86 0.41 -7.72
CA ASN A 543 15.78 -0.04 -6.67
C ASN A 543 15.27 -1.27 -5.90
N ARG A 544 14.02 -1.67 -6.10
CA ARG A 544 13.37 -2.76 -5.36
C ARG A 544 13.66 -4.13 -5.99
N GLY A 545 14.85 -4.63 -5.82
CA GLY A 545 15.25 -5.96 -6.30
C GLY A 545 15.72 -6.00 -7.75
N LEU A 546 16.17 -7.17 -8.18
CA LEU A 546 16.72 -7.41 -9.51
C LEU A 546 15.65 -7.76 -10.54
N GLU A 547 14.59 -8.42 -10.11
CA GLU A 547 13.52 -8.90 -10.97
C GLU A 547 12.51 -7.79 -11.27
N TRP A 548 12.02 -7.77 -12.51
CA TRP A 548 11.09 -6.74 -12.94
C TRP A 548 9.80 -6.73 -12.11
N GLY A 549 9.21 -7.90 -11.89
CA GLY A 549 7.96 -8.04 -11.13
C GLY A 549 8.06 -7.56 -9.68
N SER A 550 9.23 -7.71 -9.03
CA SER A 550 9.44 -7.23 -7.67
C SER A 550 9.46 -5.70 -7.55
N ARG A 551 9.68 -4.98 -8.66
CA ARG A 551 9.74 -3.52 -8.72
C ARG A 551 8.38 -2.87 -8.90
N PHE A 552 7.37 -3.64 -9.32
CA PHE A 552 6.04 -3.13 -9.66
C PHE A 552 5.02 -3.61 -8.62
N LEU A 553 4.31 -2.69 -7.99
CA LEU A 553 3.34 -2.96 -6.94
C LEU A 553 1.96 -2.50 -7.35
N VAL A 554 0.97 -3.35 -7.18
CA VAL A 554 -0.45 -3.11 -7.49
C VAL A 554 -1.36 -3.39 -6.29
N SER A 555 -0.80 -3.80 -5.16
CA SER A 555 -1.52 -4.22 -3.94
C SER A 555 -2.40 -3.14 -3.29
N ALA A 556 -2.22 -1.87 -3.68
CA ALA A 556 -3.08 -0.79 -3.21
C ALA A 556 -4.47 -0.76 -3.87
N ASN A 557 -4.71 -1.60 -4.89
CA ASN A 557 -6.02 -1.71 -5.50
C ASN A 557 -6.88 -2.75 -4.77
N PRO A 558 -8.20 -2.56 -4.68
CA PRO A 558 -9.10 -3.59 -4.19
C PRO A 558 -9.02 -4.85 -5.05
N GLN A 559 -8.99 -6.03 -4.43
CA GLN A 559 -8.97 -7.34 -5.10
C GLN A 559 -8.04 -7.35 -6.35
N PRO A 560 -6.72 -7.16 -6.16
CA PRO A 560 -5.81 -6.93 -7.30
C PRO A 560 -5.66 -8.15 -8.22
N GLU A 561 -6.05 -9.35 -7.81
CA GLU A 561 -6.04 -10.58 -8.59
C GLU A 561 -7.23 -10.69 -9.55
N GLN A 562 -8.33 -9.94 -9.25
CA GLN A 562 -9.56 -9.97 -10.03
C GLN A 562 -9.51 -9.00 -11.21
N GLU A 563 -10.20 -9.32 -12.27
CA GLU A 563 -10.43 -8.40 -13.39
C GLU A 563 -11.18 -7.16 -12.91
N TRP A 564 -12.30 -7.37 -12.22
CA TRP A 564 -13.11 -6.36 -11.56
C TRP A 564 -13.29 -6.72 -10.09
N PRO A 565 -13.36 -5.76 -9.18
CA PRO A 565 -13.78 -6.04 -7.81
C PRO A 565 -15.20 -6.61 -7.79
N ILE A 566 -15.42 -7.65 -7.00
CA ILE A 566 -16.69 -8.34 -6.89
C ILE A 566 -17.23 -8.15 -5.48
N TYR A 567 -18.50 -7.77 -5.39
CA TYR A 567 -19.19 -7.51 -4.13
C TYR A 567 -20.51 -8.27 -4.07
N GLU A 568 -20.81 -8.83 -2.90
CA GLU A 568 -22.08 -9.50 -2.64
C GLU A 568 -23.13 -8.51 -2.15
N LEU A 569 -24.30 -8.52 -2.75
CA LEU A 569 -25.44 -7.69 -2.40
C LEU A 569 -26.63 -8.56 -1.99
N ASP A 570 -27.04 -8.47 -0.74
CA ASP A 570 -28.25 -9.10 -0.27
C ASP A 570 -29.48 -8.34 -0.80
N VAL A 571 -30.41 -9.05 -1.40
CA VAL A 571 -31.64 -8.52 -1.99
C VAL A 571 -32.86 -9.29 -1.51
N CYS A 572 -34.01 -8.64 -1.52
CA CYS A 572 -35.29 -9.25 -1.19
C CYS A 572 -36.21 -9.25 -2.42
N SER A 573 -36.72 -10.39 -2.81
CA SER A 573 -37.74 -10.49 -3.86
C SER A 573 -39.11 -10.02 -3.35
N GLU A 574 -40.03 -9.68 -4.25
CA GLU A 574 -41.41 -9.28 -3.91
C GLU A 574 -42.16 -10.34 -3.11
N ASP A 575 -41.79 -11.59 -3.22
CA ASP A 575 -42.37 -12.72 -2.46
C ASP A 575 -41.77 -12.86 -1.04
N GLY A 576 -40.80 -12.01 -0.68
CA GLY A 576 -40.13 -12.04 0.61
C GLY A 576 -38.94 -13.03 0.69
N THR A 577 -38.51 -13.62 -0.43
CA THR A 577 -37.33 -14.49 -0.48
C THR A 577 -36.07 -13.64 -0.52
N GLU A 578 -35.15 -13.88 0.41
CA GLU A 578 -33.83 -13.25 0.43
C GLU A 578 -32.87 -14.05 -0.46
N SER A 579 -32.05 -13.36 -1.23
CA SER A 579 -31.01 -13.91 -2.08
C SER A 579 -29.82 -12.96 -2.14
N SER A 580 -28.63 -13.46 -2.51
CA SER A 580 -27.44 -12.63 -2.72
C SER A 580 -27.10 -12.57 -4.20
N LEU A 581 -26.73 -11.37 -4.67
CA LEU A 581 -26.27 -11.10 -6.04
C LEU A 581 -24.79 -10.75 -6.00
N SER A 582 -24.00 -11.47 -6.77
CA SER A 582 -22.57 -11.17 -6.97
C SER A 582 -22.43 -10.13 -8.07
N LEU A 583 -21.86 -8.96 -7.75
CA LEU A 583 -21.80 -7.78 -8.60
C LEU A 583 -20.37 -7.36 -8.85
N ALA A 584 -19.96 -7.28 -10.11
CA ALA A 584 -18.69 -6.70 -10.50
C ALA A 584 -18.83 -5.18 -10.63
N PHE A 585 -17.87 -4.43 -10.08
CA PHE A 585 -17.83 -2.97 -10.21
C PHE A 585 -16.96 -2.55 -11.39
N THR A 586 -17.59 -2.11 -12.47
CA THR A 586 -16.95 -1.78 -13.74
C THR A 586 -16.89 -0.25 -13.99
N PRO A 587 -16.10 0.23 -14.97
CA PRO A 587 -16.16 1.64 -15.38
C PRO A 587 -17.55 2.12 -15.80
N ALA A 588 -18.40 1.24 -16.35
CA ALA A 588 -19.76 1.63 -16.67
C ALA A 588 -20.61 1.85 -15.39
N ASP A 589 -20.41 1.07 -14.33
CA ASP A 589 -21.04 1.34 -13.03
C ASP A 589 -20.57 2.67 -12.44
N PHE A 590 -19.29 2.98 -12.57
CA PHE A 590 -18.70 4.25 -12.14
C PHE A 590 -19.27 5.44 -12.92
N MET A 591 -19.47 5.30 -14.23
CA MET A 591 -19.96 6.37 -15.08
C MET A 591 -21.43 6.73 -14.85
N VAL A 592 -22.22 5.89 -14.18
CA VAL A 592 -23.57 6.23 -13.74
C VAL A 592 -23.58 7.48 -12.86
N LEU A 593 -22.49 7.75 -12.13
CA LEU A 593 -22.31 8.98 -11.34
C LEU A 593 -22.22 10.26 -12.18
N SER A 594 -21.94 10.15 -13.48
CA SER A 594 -21.82 11.31 -14.36
C SER A 594 -23.16 11.69 -14.95
N ALA A 595 -23.58 12.94 -14.75
CA ALA A 595 -24.78 13.47 -15.36
C ALA A 595 -24.74 13.42 -16.92
N ASP A 596 -23.54 13.59 -17.49
CA ASP A 596 -23.33 13.59 -18.94
C ASP A 596 -23.43 12.18 -19.54
N ALA A 597 -23.17 11.14 -18.74
CA ALA A 597 -23.24 9.75 -19.20
C ALA A 597 -24.66 9.16 -19.20
N LYS A 598 -25.63 9.79 -18.58
CA LYS A 598 -27.01 9.27 -18.47
C LYS A 598 -27.64 8.95 -19.82
N ASN A 599 -27.32 9.69 -20.86
CA ASN A 599 -27.84 9.47 -22.24
C ASN A 599 -27.26 8.23 -22.91
N TYR A 600 -26.25 7.58 -22.30
CA TYR A 600 -25.62 6.37 -22.83
C TYR A 600 -26.15 5.09 -22.21
N TYR A 601 -27.22 5.19 -21.40
CA TYR A 601 -27.91 4.06 -20.76
C TYR A 601 -29.39 4.02 -21.18
N LEU A 602 -29.91 2.80 -21.32
CA LEU A 602 -31.33 2.53 -21.58
C LEU A 602 -31.89 1.69 -20.43
N ASP A 603 -32.99 2.10 -19.80
CA ASP A 603 -33.68 1.29 -18.81
C ASP A 603 -34.34 0.06 -19.46
N VAL A 604 -34.20 -1.08 -18.81
CA VAL A 604 -34.81 -2.35 -19.24
C VAL A 604 -35.92 -2.70 -18.26
N PRO A 605 -37.18 -2.45 -18.59
CA PRO A 605 -38.31 -2.77 -17.73
C PRO A 605 -38.30 -4.24 -17.32
N ALA A 606 -38.70 -4.56 -16.08
CA ALA A 606 -38.65 -5.93 -15.52
C ALA A 606 -39.40 -6.96 -16.33
N GLN A 607 -40.45 -6.57 -17.04
CA GLN A 607 -41.21 -7.43 -17.95
C GLN A 607 -40.41 -7.96 -19.13
N PHE A 608 -39.32 -7.30 -19.52
CA PHE A 608 -38.45 -7.71 -20.62
C PHE A 608 -37.15 -8.39 -20.13
N TRP A 609 -36.97 -8.64 -18.84
CA TRP A 609 -35.78 -9.33 -18.35
C TRP A 609 -35.70 -10.76 -18.85
N SER A 610 -34.69 -11.08 -19.65
CA SER A 610 -34.39 -12.40 -20.19
C SER A 610 -32.97 -12.80 -19.81
N GLU A 611 -32.79 -13.99 -19.26
CA GLU A 611 -31.44 -14.50 -18.94
C GLU A 611 -30.72 -15.00 -20.19
N ASP A 612 -31.46 -15.31 -21.24
CA ASP A 612 -30.86 -15.74 -22.51
C ASP A 612 -30.32 -14.57 -23.33
N SER A 613 -30.92 -13.39 -23.24
CA SER A 613 -30.59 -12.20 -24.05
C SER A 613 -29.79 -11.13 -23.28
N LEU A 614 -29.94 -11.08 -21.95
CA LEU A 614 -29.25 -10.12 -21.08
C LEU A 614 -28.17 -10.80 -20.23
N LEU A 615 -26.96 -10.31 -20.29
CA LEU A 615 -25.85 -10.76 -19.45
C LEU A 615 -25.29 -9.62 -18.62
N PRO A 616 -24.84 -9.86 -17.40
CA PRO A 616 -24.02 -8.88 -16.66
C PRO A 616 -22.85 -8.41 -17.53
N LEU A 617 -22.55 -7.11 -17.50
CA LEU A 617 -21.51 -6.52 -18.36
C LEU A 617 -20.16 -7.26 -18.23
N ALA A 618 -19.75 -7.60 -17.03
CA ALA A 618 -18.49 -8.33 -16.79
C ALA A 618 -18.47 -9.70 -17.49
N GLU A 619 -19.58 -10.42 -17.53
CA GLU A 619 -19.70 -11.69 -18.25
C GLU A 619 -19.73 -11.47 -19.77
N TYR A 620 -20.47 -10.46 -20.24
CA TYR A 620 -20.53 -10.10 -21.65
C TYR A 620 -19.15 -9.79 -22.22
N LEU A 621 -18.29 -9.08 -21.47
CA LEU A 621 -16.94 -8.72 -21.89
C LEU A 621 -16.01 -9.94 -22.08
N ARG A 622 -16.28 -11.05 -21.40
CA ARG A 622 -15.53 -12.30 -21.52
C ARG A 622 -15.94 -13.15 -22.72
N LEU A 623 -17.09 -12.86 -23.32
CA LEU A 623 -17.57 -13.63 -24.47
C LEU A 623 -16.73 -13.35 -25.73
N PRO A 624 -16.46 -14.39 -26.53
CA PRO A 624 -15.95 -14.19 -27.89
C PRO A 624 -16.92 -13.35 -28.73
N LEU A 625 -16.41 -12.48 -29.58
CA LEU A 625 -17.24 -11.61 -30.44
C LEU A 625 -18.35 -12.34 -31.24
N LYS A 626 -18.09 -13.57 -31.64
CA LYS A 626 -19.08 -14.41 -32.37
C LYS A 626 -20.31 -14.77 -31.51
N ASP A 627 -20.17 -14.79 -30.20
CA ASP A 627 -21.19 -15.20 -29.24
C ASP A 627 -21.93 -14.02 -28.62
N THR A 628 -21.62 -12.78 -29.03
CA THR A 628 -22.24 -11.55 -28.51
C THR A 628 -23.40 -11.05 -29.37
N HIS A 629 -23.66 -11.63 -30.57
CA HIS A 629 -24.62 -11.09 -31.55
C HIS A 629 -26.05 -10.98 -31.04
N ASP A 630 -26.51 -11.96 -30.26
CA ASP A 630 -27.90 -12.04 -29.77
C ASP A 630 -27.98 -11.67 -28.27
N LYS A 631 -26.91 -11.10 -27.72
CA LYS A 631 -26.81 -10.77 -26.29
C LYS A 631 -26.51 -9.28 -26.09
N LEU A 632 -27.08 -8.75 -25.03
CA LEU A 632 -26.86 -7.36 -24.62
C LEU A 632 -26.32 -7.33 -23.17
N PRO A 633 -25.35 -6.44 -22.88
CA PRO A 633 -24.84 -6.27 -21.53
C PRO A 633 -25.82 -5.48 -20.67
N PHE A 634 -25.88 -5.75 -19.37
CA PHE A 634 -26.61 -4.90 -18.44
C PHE A 634 -25.82 -4.64 -17.16
N LEU A 635 -26.23 -3.60 -16.46
CA LEU A 635 -25.76 -3.23 -15.13
C LEU A 635 -26.94 -3.18 -14.17
N TRP A 636 -26.64 -3.42 -12.88
CA TRP A 636 -27.61 -3.23 -11.83
C TRP A 636 -27.54 -1.82 -11.27
N THR A 637 -28.70 -1.18 -11.18
CA THR A 637 -28.89 0.13 -10.57
C THR A 637 -30.04 0.12 -9.60
N ILE A 638 -30.17 1.16 -8.79
CA ILE A 638 -31.18 1.28 -7.75
C ILE A 638 -31.81 2.66 -7.82
N ASP A 639 -33.13 2.74 -7.58
CA ASP A 639 -33.86 3.99 -7.49
C ASP A 639 -33.98 4.50 -6.03
N GLU A 640 -34.58 5.69 -5.87
CA GLU A 640 -34.85 6.29 -4.55
C GLU A 640 -35.75 5.42 -3.66
N GLN A 641 -36.59 4.55 -4.25
CA GLN A 641 -37.47 3.62 -3.56
C GLN A 641 -36.74 2.31 -3.19
N ARG A 642 -35.44 2.19 -3.52
CA ARG A 642 -34.61 1.01 -3.34
C ARG A 642 -35.08 -0.20 -4.15
N VAL A 643 -35.65 0.04 -5.32
CA VAL A 643 -35.99 -1.00 -6.29
C VAL A 643 -34.82 -1.17 -7.28
N LEU A 644 -34.45 -2.40 -7.56
CA LEU A 644 -33.40 -2.73 -8.50
C LEU A 644 -33.89 -2.62 -9.95
N HIS A 645 -33.08 -1.99 -10.78
CA HIS A 645 -33.27 -1.87 -12.22
C HIS A 645 -32.12 -2.49 -12.98
N ARG A 646 -32.39 -2.92 -14.22
CA ARG A 646 -31.35 -3.28 -15.17
C ARG A 646 -31.25 -2.18 -16.21
N ILE A 647 -30.08 -1.62 -16.36
CA ILE A 647 -29.81 -0.64 -17.41
C ILE A 647 -28.83 -1.22 -18.43
N LEU A 648 -29.05 -0.92 -19.69
CA LEU A 648 -28.26 -1.34 -20.83
C LEU A 648 -27.25 -0.21 -21.16
N PRO A 649 -25.94 -0.39 -21.00
CA PRO A 649 -24.96 0.54 -21.51
C PRO A 649 -24.87 0.39 -23.04
N ASN A 650 -24.66 1.49 -23.76
CA ASN A 650 -24.43 1.43 -25.20
C ASN A 650 -23.04 0.84 -25.54
N ILE A 651 -22.77 0.62 -26.82
CA ILE A 651 -21.52 0.05 -27.32
C ILE A 651 -20.30 0.88 -26.87
N MET A 652 -20.42 2.19 -26.76
CA MET A 652 -19.33 3.07 -26.38
C MET A 652 -18.85 2.84 -24.95
N LEU A 653 -19.78 2.75 -23.99
CA LEU A 653 -19.47 2.42 -22.60
C LEU A 653 -18.89 1.00 -22.49
N THR A 654 -19.41 0.08 -23.27
CA THR A 654 -18.93 -1.30 -23.33
C THR A 654 -17.47 -1.35 -23.82
N GLU A 655 -17.12 -0.61 -24.86
CA GLU A 655 -15.73 -0.53 -25.37
C GLU A 655 -14.78 0.19 -24.40
N ILE A 656 -15.25 1.21 -23.66
CA ILE A 656 -14.47 1.80 -22.57
C ILE A 656 -14.15 0.76 -21.51
N CYS A 657 -15.12 -0.07 -21.12
CA CYS A 657 -14.88 -1.15 -20.16
C CYS A 657 -13.89 -2.19 -20.71
N ARG A 658 -13.97 -2.53 -22.00
CA ARG A 658 -13.03 -3.44 -22.65
C ARG A 658 -11.60 -2.89 -22.65
N GLU A 659 -11.44 -1.62 -22.97
CA GLU A 659 -10.16 -0.93 -22.95
C GLU A 659 -9.58 -0.87 -21.52
N ARG A 660 -10.41 -0.59 -20.52
CA ARG A 660 -9.96 -0.59 -19.11
C ARG A 660 -9.58 -1.98 -18.61
N LEU A 661 -10.29 -3.02 -19.05
CA LEU A 661 -9.95 -4.41 -18.75
C LEU A 661 -8.58 -4.79 -19.34
N ASP A 662 -8.33 -4.40 -20.59
CA ASP A 662 -7.05 -4.65 -21.26
C ASP A 662 -5.89 -3.90 -20.54
N ALA A 663 -6.09 -2.62 -20.21
CA ALA A 663 -5.14 -1.83 -19.46
C ALA A 663 -4.88 -2.40 -18.04
N TRP A 664 -5.92 -2.88 -17.36
CA TRP A 664 -5.77 -3.50 -16.05
C TRP A 664 -5.05 -4.85 -16.15
N SER A 665 -5.36 -5.67 -17.14
CA SER A 665 -4.65 -6.94 -17.37
C SER A 665 -3.16 -6.73 -17.60
N PHE A 666 -2.81 -5.68 -18.35
CA PHE A 666 -1.41 -5.27 -18.53
C PHE A 666 -0.74 -4.90 -17.19
N VAL A 667 -1.42 -4.12 -16.35
CA VAL A 667 -0.92 -3.73 -15.02
C VAL A 667 -0.77 -4.96 -14.10
N GLN A 668 -1.72 -5.90 -14.15
CA GLN A 668 -1.67 -7.16 -13.40
C GLN A 668 -0.49 -8.04 -13.83
N ASP A 669 -0.23 -8.17 -15.13
CA ASP A 669 0.90 -8.94 -15.65
C ASP A 669 2.24 -8.34 -15.19
N PHE A 670 2.37 -7.00 -15.19
CA PHE A 670 3.56 -6.31 -14.68
C PHE A 670 3.75 -6.50 -13.18
N GLY A 671 2.67 -6.42 -12.40
CA GLY A 671 2.68 -6.58 -10.95
C GLY A 671 2.75 -8.03 -10.48
N GLY A 672 2.55 -8.99 -11.40
CA GLY A 672 2.57 -10.41 -11.09
C GLY A 672 1.32 -10.92 -10.35
N SER A 673 0.31 -10.08 -10.09
CA SER A 673 -0.92 -10.48 -9.39
C SER A 673 -1.80 -11.42 -10.22
N ASN A 674 -1.72 -11.35 -11.55
CA ASN A 674 -2.45 -12.23 -12.47
C ASN A 674 -1.61 -12.56 -13.70
N ASN A 675 -0.44 -13.21 -13.50
CA ASN A 675 0.52 -13.46 -14.57
C ASN A 675 0.22 -14.76 -15.32
N TYR A 676 0.13 -14.68 -16.65
CA TYR A 676 -0.11 -15.83 -17.53
C TYR A 676 0.87 -16.99 -17.31
N HIS A 677 2.16 -16.69 -17.21
CA HIS A 677 3.20 -17.73 -17.06
C HIS A 677 3.13 -18.41 -15.70
N ALA A 678 2.77 -17.66 -14.64
CA ALA A 678 2.57 -18.23 -13.32
C ALA A 678 1.35 -19.17 -13.28
N LYS A 679 0.24 -18.78 -13.93
CA LYS A 679 -0.94 -19.64 -14.07
C LYS A 679 -0.62 -20.92 -14.85
N LEU A 680 0.07 -20.78 -15.98
CA LEU A 680 0.47 -21.93 -16.80
C LEU A 680 1.38 -22.89 -16.03
N ALA A 681 2.35 -22.36 -15.27
CA ALA A 681 3.23 -23.17 -14.42
C ALA A 681 2.46 -23.89 -13.30
N ALA A 682 1.50 -23.19 -12.68
CA ALA A 682 0.64 -23.80 -11.66
C ALA A 682 -0.27 -24.89 -12.24
N GLU A 683 -0.85 -24.68 -13.42
CA GLU A 683 -1.65 -25.70 -14.12
C GLU A 683 -0.80 -26.93 -14.49
N GLN A 684 0.42 -26.71 -14.99
CA GLN A 684 1.34 -27.81 -15.29
C GLN A 684 1.72 -28.59 -14.03
N ALA A 685 2.04 -27.90 -12.94
CA ALA A 685 2.37 -28.54 -11.66
C ALA A 685 1.18 -29.33 -11.09
N ARG A 686 -0.04 -28.82 -11.22
CA ARG A 686 -1.26 -29.57 -10.84
C ARG A 686 -1.45 -30.82 -11.68
N ALA A 687 -1.33 -30.70 -13.00
CA ALA A 687 -1.46 -31.84 -13.91
C ALA A 687 -0.38 -32.92 -13.65
N GLU A 688 0.86 -32.51 -13.34
CA GLU A 688 1.93 -33.42 -12.93
C GLU A 688 1.63 -34.12 -11.61
N ALA A 689 1.12 -33.39 -10.62
CA ALA A 689 0.73 -33.96 -9.33
C ALA A 689 -0.46 -34.93 -9.44
N GLU A 690 -1.45 -34.62 -10.28
CA GLU A 690 -2.57 -35.52 -10.56
C GLU A 690 -2.09 -36.81 -11.22
N LEU A 691 -1.23 -36.72 -12.23
CA LEU A 691 -0.65 -37.88 -12.91
C LEU A 691 0.19 -38.75 -11.96
N GLU A 692 0.95 -38.12 -11.05
CA GLU A 692 1.71 -38.86 -10.03
C GLU A 692 0.81 -39.55 -9.02
N THR A 693 -0.30 -38.91 -8.65
CA THR A 693 -1.30 -39.47 -7.74
C THR A 693 -1.98 -40.67 -8.36
N GLU A 694 -2.40 -40.58 -9.65
CA GLU A 694 -2.97 -41.69 -10.39
C GLU A 694 -2.01 -42.89 -10.49
N LYS A 695 -0.73 -42.64 -10.74
CA LYS A 695 0.31 -43.70 -10.73
C LYS A 695 0.44 -44.37 -9.36
N LYS A 696 0.45 -43.61 -8.28
CA LYS A 696 0.51 -44.17 -6.91
C LYS A 696 -0.74 -45.01 -6.59
N ILE A 697 -1.93 -44.55 -7.01
CA ILE A 697 -3.16 -45.31 -6.83
C ILE A 697 -3.08 -46.62 -7.59
N ALA A 698 -2.67 -46.61 -8.86
CA ALA A 698 -2.53 -47.82 -9.66
C ALA A 698 -1.52 -48.81 -9.09
N GLU A 699 -0.38 -48.32 -8.57
CA GLU A 699 0.61 -49.17 -7.87
C GLU A 699 0.06 -49.80 -6.58
N LEU A 700 -0.70 -49.01 -5.80
CA LEU A 700 -1.35 -49.51 -4.58
C LEU A 700 -2.43 -50.55 -4.89
N GLU A 701 -3.23 -50.36 -5.97
CA GLU A 701 -4.22 -51.34 -6.40
C GLU A 701 -3.57 -52.65 -6.81
N VAL A 702 -2.46 -52.59 -7.58
CA VAL A 702 -1.71 -53.80 -7.98
C VAL A 702 -1.15 -54.52 -6.73
N LYS A 703 -0.60 -53.82 -5.76
CA LYS A 703 -0.14 -54.39 -4.49
C LYS A 703 -1.27 -55.02 -3.71
N HIS A 704 -2.38 -54.34 -3.59
CA HIS A 704 -3.54 -54.87 -2.87
C HIS A 704 -4.14 -56.12 -3.54
N GLN A 705 -4.20 -56.13 -4.87
CA GLN A 705 -4.60 -57.33 -5.60
C GLN A 705 -3.64 -58.51 -5.38
N ALA A 706 -2.33 -58.27 -5.37
CA ALA A 706 -1.33 -59.29 -5.10
C ALA A 706 -1.44 -59.84 -3.67
N GLU A 707 -1.68 -58.98 -2.70
CA GLU A 707 -1.90 -59.37 -1.30
C GLU A 707 -3.19 -60.19 -1.13
N LEU A 708 -4.28 -59.78 -1.78
CA LEU A 708 -5.55 -60.55 -1.81
C LEU A 708 -5.35 -61.93 -2.40
N GLU A 709 -4.63 -62.05 -3.53
CA GLU A 709 -4.32 -63.33 -4.16
C GLU A 709 -3.48 -64.22 -3.25
N GLN A 710 -2.48 -63.67 -2.58
CA GLN A 710 -1.64 -64.37 -1.60
C GLN A 710 -2.48 -64.90 -0.43
N VAL A 711 -3.36 -64.07 0.15
CA VAL A 711 -4.25 -64.47 1.26
C VAL A 711 -5.23 -65.58 0.77
N ARG A 712 -5.75 -65.45 -0.46
CA ARG A 712 -6.62 -66.51 -1.06
C ARG A 712 -5.88 -67.86 -1.21
N GLN A 713 -4.64 -67.82 -1.72
CA GLN A 713 -3.81 -69.02 -1.86
C GLN A 713 -3.47 -69.68 -0.51
N GLN A 714 -3.13 -68.84 0.51
CA GLN A 714 -2.88 -69.35 1.83
C GLN A 714 -4.13 -69.97 2.47
N THR A 715 -5.28 -69.29 2.36
CA THR A 715 -6.55 -69.80 2.90
C THR A 715 -7.00 -71.05 2.19
N ALA A 716 -6.80 -71.15 0.88
CA ALA A 716 -7.09 -72.36 0.08
C ALA A 716 -6.17 -73.51 0.44
N GLY A 717 -4.86 -73.23 0.69
CA GLY A 717 -3.90 -74.22 1.17
C GLY A 717 -4.27 -74.79 2.55
N GLU A 718 -4.60 -73.94 3.51
CA GLU A 718 -5.07 -74.34 4.84
C GLU A 718 -6.37 -75.15 4.78
N ALA A 719 -7.30 -74.76 3.90
CA ALA A 719 -8.54 -75.51 3.72
C ALA A 719 -8.30 -76.89 3.12
N MET A 720 -7.35 -76.99 2.18
CA MET A 720 -6.98 -78.29 1.58
C MET A 720 -6.27 -79.20 2.56
N GLU A 721 -5.37 -78.64 3.39
CA GLU A 721 -4.70 -79.38 4.44
C GLU A 721 -5.70 -79.93 5.48
N ARG A 722 -6.64 -79.08 5.91
CA ARG A 722 -7.74 -79.49 6.80
C ARG A 722 -8.61 -80.59 6.18
N LEU A 723 -8.97 -80.47 4.89
CA LEU A 723 -9.71 -81.50 4.15
C LEU A 723 -8.95 -82.81 4.02
N THR A 724 -7.66 -82.74 3.78
CA THR A 724 -6.77 -83.90 3.71
C THR A 724 -6.65 -84.58 5.05
N ALA A 725 -6.53 -83.86 6.18
CA ALA A 725 -6.53 -84.39 7.50
C ALA A 725 -7.86 -85.17 7.84
N VAL A 726 -9.02 -84.62 7.45
CA VAL A 726 -10.31 -85.28 7.64
C VAL A 726 -10.41 -86.51 6.84
N LEU A 727 -9.91 -86.54 5.59
CA LEU A 727 -9.95 -87.68 4.70
C LEU A 727 -8.97 -88.81 5.17
N MET A 728 -7.95 -88.53 5.95
CA MET A 728 -7.02 -89.47 6.47
C MET A 728 -7.36 -89.90 7.92
N ASP A 729 -8.56 -89.64 8.42
CA ASP A 729 -9.05 -89.99 9.75
C ASP A 729 -8.13 -89.50 10.90
N LEU A 730 -7.44 -88.37 10.64
CA LEU A 730 -6.61 -87.64 11.61
C LEU A 730 -7.43 -86.47 12.22
N ASP A 731 -7.25 -86.25 13.49
CA ASP A 731 -7.95 -85.20 14.21
C ASP A 731 -7.63 -83.76 13.52
N PRO A 732 -8.61 -83.04 12.99
CA PRO A 732 -8.38 -81.79 12.30
C PRO A 732 -7.74 -80.68 13.15
N LEU A 733 -7.73 -80.85 14.48
CA LEU A 733 -7.11 -79.88 15.42
C LEU A 733 -5.64 -80.15 15.67
N SER A 734 -5.08 -81.31 15.22
CA SER A 734 -3.67 -81.66 15.40
C SER A 734 -2.71 -81.06 14.39
N VAL A 735 -3.25 -80.47 13.33
CA VAL A 735 -2.49 -79.75 12.27
C VAL A 735 -2.69 -78.24 12.39
N LEU A 736 -2.23 -77.72 13.54
CA LEU A 736 -2.08 -76.26 13.69
C LEU A 736 -0.64 -75.89 13.35
N PRO A 737 -0.39 -75.02 12.36
CA PRO A 737 0.94 -74.42 12.24
C PRO A 737 1.24 -73.61 13.51
N SER A 738 2.40 -73.80 14.08
CA SER A 738 2.89 -73.05 15.26
C SER A 738 3.21 -71.62 14.88
N GLY A 739 2.16 -70.83 14.62
CA GLY A 739 2.23 -69.39 14.35
C GLY A 739 1.39 -68.64 15.36
N LYS A 740 1.97 -67.66 15.99
CA LYS A 740 1.40 -66.84 17.03
C LYS A 740 -0.06 -66.47 16.75
N ALA A 741 -0.96 -66.80 17.68
CA ALA A 741 -2.36 -66.41 17.63
C ALA A 741 -2.47 -64.90 17.50
N VAL A 742 -2.88 -64.44 16.32
CA VAL A 742 -3.37 -63.08 16.14
C VAL A 742 -4.72 -63.01 16.83
N LYS A 743 -4.85 -62.21 17.89
CA LYS A 743 -6.14 -61.92 18.49
C LYS A 743 -7.10 -61.40 17.40
N ALA A 744 -8.17 -62.12 17.17
CA ALA A 744 -9.27 -61.66 16.32
C ALA A 744 -9.79 -60.36 16.91
N ALA A 745 -9.56 -59.23 16.20
CA ALA A 745 -10.26 -58.02 16.45
C ALA A 745 -11.76 -58.25 16.15
N LYS A 746 -12.61 -57.78 17.06
CA LYS A 746 -14.05 -57.75 16.84
C LYS A 746 -14.32 -57.03 15.53
N PRO A 747 -15.27 -57.48 14.72
CA PRO A 747 -15.72 -56.68 13.55
C PRO A 747 -16.32 -55.36 14.08
N GLU A 748 -15.62 -54.29 13.89
CA GLU A 748 -16.23 -52.95 13.89
C GLU A 748 -17.08 -52.89 12.64
N GLU A 749 -18.33 -52.44 12.82
CA GLU A 749 -19.26 -52.20 11.77
C GLU A 749 -18.61 -51.26 10.71
N LEU A 750 -18.45 -51.77 9.51
CA LEU A 750 -18.05 -51.01 8.36
C LEU A 750 -19.13 -49.92 8.10
N THR A 751 -18.92 -48.76 8.56
CA THR A 751 -19.59 -47.57 8.03
C THR A 751 -19.21 -47.45 6.56
N PRO A 752 -20.17 -47.24 5.64
CA PRO A 752 -19.87 -47.13 4.22
C PRO A 752 -18.91 -45.94 4.01
N MET A 753 -17.77 -46.16 3.36
CA MET A 753 -16.87 -45.13 2.89
C MET A 753 -17.68 -44.15 2.01
N LYS A 754 -17.72 -42.93 2.43
CA LYS A 754 -18.19 -41.81 1.60
C LYS A 754 -17.36 -41.78 0.32
N SER A 755 -18.02 -41.60 -0.82
CA SER A 755 -17.35 -41.51 -2.12
C SER A 755 -16.25 -40.48 -2.14
N ALA A 756 -15.23 -40.66 -2.97
CA ALA A 756 -14.08 -39.73 -3.10
C ALA A 756 -14.52 -38.28 -3.43
N GLU A 757 -15.69 -38.12 -4.04
CA GLU A 757 -16.32 -36.83 -4.32
C GLU A 757 -16.76 -36.07 -3.05
N GLN A 758 -17.16 -36.79 -1.97
CA GLN A 758 -17.51 -36.12 -0.70
C GLN A 758 -16.31 -35.72 0.13
N ASN A 759 -15.15 -36.35 -0.05
CA ASN A 759 -13.91 -35.93 0.60
C ASN A 759 -13.25 -34.76 -0.14
N LEU A 760 -13.50 -34.62 -1.46
CA LEU A 760 -13.02 -33.47 -2.23
C LEU A 760 -13.85 -32.21 -1.91
N ALA A 761 -15.17 -32.36 -1.70
CA ALA A 761 -16.04 -31.27 -1.28
C ALA A 761 -15.71 -30.76 0.13
N GLN A 762 -15.34 -31.66 1.06
CA GLN A 762 -14.91 -31.26 2.39
C GLN A 762 -13.53 -30.57 2.41
N LEU A 763 -12.63 -30.91 1.48
CA LEU A 763 -11.32 -30.25 1.33
C LEU A 763 -11.44 -28.89 0.61
N VAL A 764 -12.57 -28.60 -0.05
CA VAL A 764 -12.83 -27.31 -0.70
C VAL A 764 -13.65 -26.40 0.22
N GLU A 765 -14.50 -26.97 1.10
CA GLU A 765 -15.20 -26.19 2.14
C GLU A 765 -14.28 -25.75 3.29
N ASP A 766 -13.15 -26.45 3.52
CA ASP A 766 -12.15 -26.03 4.54
C ASP A 766 -11.14 -24.96 4.01
N THR A 767 -11.31 -24.42 2.82
CA THR A 767 -10.45 -23.38 2.23
C THR A 767 -11.16 -22.04 1.96
N GLU A 768 -12.44 -21.90 2.31
CA GLU A 768 -13.18 -20.64 2.13
C GLU A 768 -13.72 -20.00 3.42
N GLU A 769 -13.34 -20.46 4.58
CA GLU A 769 -13.63 -19.74 5.83
C GLU A 769 -12.31 -19.55 6.61
N ASP A 770 -12.04 -18.29 6.96
CA ASP A 770 -11.02 -17.75 7.85
C ASP A 770 -9.78 -17.12 7.19
N GLU A 771 -9.95 -15.94 6.60
CA GLU A 771 -9.06 -14.81 6.87
C GLU A 771 -9.64 -13.90 7.97
N GLU A 772 -9.99 -14.44 9.09
CA GLU A 772 -9.85 -13.73 10.35
C GLU A 772 -8.38 -13.84 10.77
N VAL A 773 -7.82 -12.73 11.24
CA VAL A 773 -6.50 -12.62 11.84
C VAL A 773 -6.25 -13.84 12.71
N ALA A 774 -5.59 -14.84 12.16
CA ALA A 774 -5.14 -16.00 12.89
C ALA A 774 -4.09 -15.48 13.88
N ASP A 775 -4.38 -15.56 15.17
CA ASP A 775 -3.33 -15.92 16.12
C ASP A 775 -2.58 -17.08 15.46
N GLU A 776 -1.33 -16.84 15.06
CA GLU A 776 -0.47 -17.85 14.49
C GLU A 776 -0.50 -19.05 15.45
N GLU A 777 -1.17 -20.14 15.04
CA GLU A 777 -1.06 -21.41 15.74
C GLU A 777 0.42 -21.76 15.72
N ILE A 778 1.06 -21.64 16.90
CA ILE A 778 2.44 -22.02 17.11
C ILE A 778 2.54 -23.48 16.67
N SER A 779 3.30 -23.75 15.62
CA SER A 779 3.52 -25.11 15.14
C SER A 779 3.98 -25.97 16.34
N GLU A 780 3.28 -27.07 16.63
CA GLU A 780 3.63 -27.95 17.77
C GLU A 780 5.01 -28.57 17.59
N GLU A 781 5.49 -28.76 16.36
CA GLU A 781 6.79 -29.33 16.05
C GLU A 781 7.76 -28.25 15.53
N ALA A 782 9.06 -28.42 15.88
CA ALA A 782 10.10 -27.54 15.35
C ALA A 782 10.27 -27.73 13.84
N TRP A 783 10.44 -26.64 13.11
CA TRP A 783 10.61 -26.64 11.67
C TRP A 783 11.65 -25.60 11.21
N LEU A 784 12.10 -25.71 9.96
CA LEU A 784 13.13 -24.85 9.40
C LEU A 784 12.73 -24.41 7.97
N GLU A 785 12.77 -23.10 7.72
CA GLU A 785 12.60 -22.53 6.37
C GLU A 785 13.87 -22.74 5.54
N THR A 786 14.04 -23.94 5.01
CA THR A 786 15.27 -24.38 4.30
C THR A 786 15.67 -23.42 3.18
N PHE A 787 14.71 -22.84 2.46
CA PHE A 787 14.95 -21.91 1.36
C PHE A 787 15.55 -20.56 1.79
N ARG A 788 15.42 -20.18 3.08
CA ARG A 788 16.02 -18.95 3.64
C ARG A 788 17.41 -19.18 4.23
N CYS A 789 17.88 -20.42 4.31
CA CYS A 789 19.17 -20.75 4.90
C CYS A 789 20.33 -20.09 4.13
N THR A 790 21.19 -19.38 4.85
CA THR A 790 22.38 -18.69 4.31
C THR A 790 23.66 -19.52 4.40
N THR A 791 23.57 -20.79 4.78
CA THR A 791 24.72 -21.71 4.92
C THR A 791 25.80 -21.16 5.87
N CYS A 792 25.41 -20.61 7.01
CA CYS A 792 26.32 -20.02 8.00
C CYS A 792 27.04 -21.03 8.87
N ASN A 793 26.63 -22.30 8.89
CA ASN A 793 27.11 -23.44 9.69
C ASN A 793 26.76 -23.40 11.18
N GLU A 794 26.25 -22.30 11.72
CA GLU A 794 26.01 -22.16 13.17
C GLU A 794 25.14 -23.31 13.76
N CYS A 795 24.00 -23.61 13.12
CA CYS A 795 23.10 -24.67 13.58
C CYS A 795 23.71 -26.08 13.48
N THR A 796 24.46 -26.38 12.42
CA THR A 796 25.09 -27.69 12.22
C THR A 796 26.34 -27.89 13.08
N GLU A 797 27.05 -26.81 13.43
CA GLU A 797 28.18 -26.86 14.39
C GLU A 797 27.68 -27.02 15.84
N MET A 798 26.54 -26.37 16.16
CA MET A 798 25.93 -26.39 17.49
C MET A 798 25.30 -27.77 17.80
N SER A 799 24.49 -28.29 16.86
CA SER A 799 23.87 -29.61 17.04
C SER A 799 23.87 -30.41 15.73
N PRO A 800 25.00 -31.10 15.41
CA PRO A 800 25.13 -31.92 14.20
C PRO A 800 24.25 -33.18 14.24
N ALA A 801 23.65 -33.50 15.37
CA ALA A 801 22.69 -34.59 15.51
C ALA A 801 21.30 -34.19 15.03
N VAL A 802 20.92 -32.93 15.21
CA VAL A 802 19.61 -32.38 14.86
C VAL A 802 19.59 -31.83 13.44
N PHE A 803 20.65 -31.09 13.03
CA PHE A 803 20.72 -30.40 11.73
C PHE A 803 21.71 -31.06 10.79
N ASP A 804 21.38 -31.05 9.50
CA ASP A 804 22.25 -31.52 8.43
C ASP A 804 22.06 -30.63 7.17
N TYR A 805 22.87 -30.82 6.15
CA TYR A 805 22.75 -30.06 4.88
C TYR A 805 22.16 -30.94 3.77
N ASN A 806 21.23 -30.36 2.99
CA ASN A 806 20.75 -30.96 1.76
C ASN A 806 21.79 -30.84 0.63
N GLU A 807 21.48 -31.37 -0.55
CA GLU A 807 22.33 -31.31 -1.75
C GLU A 807 22.67 -29.88 -2.17
N ASP A 808 21.76 -28.91 -1.89
CA ASP A 808 21.93 -27.49 -2.20
C ASP A 808 22.70 -26.72 -1.11
N LYS A 809 23.25 -27.42 -0.11
CA LYS A 809 23.95 -26.87 1.07
C LYS A 809 23.08 -25.98 1.95
N GLN A 810 21.79 -26.22 1.99
CA GLN A 810 20.86 -25.57 2.88
C GLN A 810 20.58 -26.48 4.06
N ALA A 811 20.54 -25.92 5.29
CA ALA A 811 20.27 -26.68 6.50
C ALA A 811 18.81 -27.17 6.53
N PHE A 812 18.62 -28.36 7.09
CA PHE A 812 17.32 -28.95 7.41
C PHE A 812 17.38 -29.70 8.71
N ILE A 813 16.25 -29.96 9.36
CA ILE A 813 16.14 -30.74 10.56
C ILE A 813 16.16 -32.22 10.18
N LYS A 814 17.18 -32.93 10.59
CA LYS A 814 17.39 -34.36 10.31
C LYS A 814 16.63 -35.25 11.28
N ASP A 815 16.75 -34.96 12.56
CA ASP A 815 16.06 -35.69 13.64
C ASP A 815 15.90 -34.77 14.85
N ILE A 816 14.64 -34.37 15.09
CA ILE A 816 14.29 -33.44 16.17
C ILE A 816 14.53 -34.03 17.54
N ASN A 817 14.44 -35.38 17.69
CA ASN A 817 14.60 -36.08 18.94
C ASN A 817 16.07 -36.43 19.29
N ALA A 818 16.97 -36.14 18.36
CA ALA A 818 18.42 -36.39 18.58
C ALA A 818 19.12 -35.30 19.41
N GLY A 819 18.45 -34.20 19.71
CA GLY A 819 18.93 -33.07 20.51
C GLY A 819 18.00 -32.67 21.64
N THR A 820 18.27 -31.52 22.24
CA THR A 820 17.47 -30.92 23.31
C THR A 820 16.68 -29.70 22.79
N PHE A 821 15.57 -29.34 23.41
CA PHE A 821 14.83 -28.11 23.09
C PHE A 821 15.71 -26.88 23.25
N LYS A 822 16.60 -26.88 24.25
CA LYS A 822 17.60 -25.83 24.45
C LYS A 822 18.51 -25.65 23.23
N GLU A 823 18.96 -26.72 22.59
CA GLU A 823 19.81 -26.65 21.40
C GLU A 823 19.04 -26.04 20.20
N LEU A 824 17.75 -26.37 20.04
CA LEU A 824 16.89 -25.77 19.03
C LEU A 824 16.71 -24.27 19.24
N VAL A 825 16.46 -23.82 20.48
CA VAL A 825 16.31 -22.40 20.81
C VAL A 825 17.60 -21.63 20.55
N LEU A 826 18.76 -22.20 21.01
CA LEU A 826 20.04 -21.56 20.76
C LEU A 826 20.37 -21.49 19.26
N ALA A 827 20.07 -22.53 18.49
CA ALA A 827 20.26 -22.52 17.05
C ALA A 827 19.38 -21.47 16.33
N ALA A 828 18.17 -21.22 16.84
CA ALA A 828 17.29 -20.16 16.32
C ALA A 828 17.84 -18.76 16.65
N GLU A 829 18.39 -18.58 17.86
CA GLU A 829 19.00 -17.30 18.28
C GLU A 829 20.25 -16.93 17.48
N GLU A 830 21.13 -17.91 17.23
CA GLU A 830 22.39 -17.71 16.50
C GLU A 830 22.19 -17.73 14.96
N CYS A 831 21.01 -18.09 14.45
CA CYS A 831 20.72 -18.13 13.02
C CYS A 831 20.60 -16.71 12.42
N PRO A 832 21.54 -16.25 11.56
CA PRO A 832 21.48 -14.90 10.97
C PRO A 832 20.26 -14.69 10.07
N ALA A 833 19.76 -15.79 9.46
CA ALA A 833 18.60 -15.75 8.57
C ALA A 833 17.26 -15.86 9.30
N LYS A 834 17.29 -16.14 10.64
CA LYS A 834 16.10 -16.37 11.47
C LYS A 834 15.10 -17.34 10.81
N CYS A 835 15.62 -18.45 10.28
CA CYS A 835 14.83 -19.44 9.55
C CYS A 835 14.58 -20.73 10.34
N ILE A 836 14.89 -20.76 11.64
CA ILE A 836 14.70 -21.91 12.53
C ILE A 836 13.59 -21.56 13.52
N HIS A 837 12.55 -22.37 13.55
CA HIS A 837 11.39 -22.25 14.42
C HIS A 837 11.40 -23.40 15.41
N PRO A 838 11.71 -23.18 16.70
CA PRO A 838 11.88 -24.23 17.68
C PRO A 838 10.61 -25.04 18.03
N GLY A 839 9.42 -24.49 17.74
CA GLY A 839 8.15 -25.11 18.10
C GLY A 839 7.93 -25.21 19.61
N GLN A 840 7.20 -26.23 20.06
CA GLN A 840 6.98 -26.52 21.46
C GLN A 840 7.99 -27.53 22.02
N PRO A 841 8.28 -27.49 23.34
CA PRO A 841 9.23 -28.42 23.95
C PRO A 841 8.70 -29.85 23.96
N PHE A 842 9.45 -30.76 23.42
CA PHE A 842 9.14 -32.18 23.36
C PHE A 842 9.54 -32.95 24.63
N ASN A 843 10.36 -32.37 25.53
CA ASN A 843 10.75 -32.96 26.82
C ASN A 843 10.32 -32.05 27.99
N PRO A 844 9.25 -32.36 28.73
CA PRO A 844 8.75 -31.54 29.83
C PRO A 844 9.66 -31.46 31.06
N ASP A 845 10.67 -32.35 31.17
CA ASP A 845 11.60 -32.43 32.32
C ASP A 845 12.92 -31.67 32.09
N GLU A 846 13.02 -30.89 31.02
CA GLU A 846 14.22 -30.14 30.66
C GLU A 846 14.45 -28.93 31.60
N ALA A 847 15.69 -28.80 32.09
CA ALA A 847 16.02 -27.75 33.05
C ALA A 847 15.92 -26.33 32.44
N GLY A 848 15.16 -25.43 33.06
CA GLY A 848 14.98 -24.07 32.64
C GLY A 848 13.94 -23.88 31.53
N LEU A 849 13.01 -24.81 31.38
CA LEU A 849 12.02 -24.88 30.30
C LEU A 849 11.17 -23.60 30.15
N GLU A 850 10.73 -22.96 31.24
CA GLU A 850 9.93 -21.73 31.20
C GLU A 850 10.70 -20.56 30.54
N ASP A 851 12.00 -20.46 30.75
CA ASP A 851 12.84 -19.44 30.15
C ASP A 851 13.08 -19.75 28.66
N LEU A 852 13.29 -21.02 28.34
CA LEU A 852 13.45 -21.48 26.94
C LEU A 852 12.20 -21.27 26.11
N ILE A 853 11.00 -21.51 26.65
CA ILE A 853 9.71 -21.23 25.96
C ILE A 853 9.57 -19.75 25.65
N LYS A 854 9.88 -18.85 26.60
CA LYS A 854 9.82 -17.40 26.35
C LYS A 854 10.80 -16.94 25.27
N ARG A 855 11.97 -17.54 25.20
CA ARG A 855 12.98 -17.23 24.18
C ARG A 855 12.60 -17.80 22.83
N ALA A 856 12.03 -19.02 22.79
CA ALA A 856 11.51 -19.63 21.57
C ALA A 856 10.36 -18.85 20.94
N ALA A 857 9.49 -18.24 21.74
CA ALA A 857 8.32 -17.49 21.28
C ALA A 857 8.62 -16.32 20.32
N VAL A 858 9.86 -15.86 20.26
CA VAL A 858 10.30 -14.81 19.32
C VAL A 858 10.57 -15.38 17.92
N PHE A 859 10.71 -16.71 17.81
CA PHE A 859 11.11 -17.39 16.58
C PHE A 859 10.01 -18.33 16.04
N ASN A 860 8.96 -18.61 16.84
CA ASN A 860 7.82 -19.45 16.48
C ASN A 860 6.69 -18.67 15.83
#